data_3653da7495ad1afa88a1f8b15507cda0
#
_entry.id   3653da7495ad1afa88a1f8b15507cda0
#
_cell.length_a   1.000
_cell.length_b   1.000
_cell.length_c   1.000
_cell.angle_alpha   90.00
_cell.angle_beta   90.00
_cell.angle_gamma   90.00
#
_symmetry.space_group_name_H-M   'P 1'
#
loop_
_entity.id
_entity.type
_entity.pdbx_description
1 polymer ?
#
loop_
_entity_poly.entity_id
_entity_poly.type
_entity_poly.pdbx_seq_one_letter_code
_entity_poly.pdbx_strand_id
1 'polypeptide(L)'
;MEENVIMVPGSGTKVIVRDVKQEIETAFLDYSMSVIVSRALPDVRDGLKPVHRRILYTMHERGNDPSHPYRKSADTVGAVLGAYHPHGDASVYDAMVRLAQDFSLRYPLVDGQGNFGSVDGDPPAAYRYTEARMSKIACEMLTDIDKDTIDWDPNFDETKKEPHMLPSRFPNLLVNGSQGIAVGMATNIPPHNLREVVSGMIALIDDPEIDLAGLMEHIKGPDFPTGGVIMGRSGIRAAYATGRGKITLRGRAEIVEKKNGRYEIVITEIPYMVNKTRLLESIGDLVKDKRIEGISDLNDLSSSRTGMKILVEIKKDANPQVVLNQLYRYTQLQDTVGVIMLALDDGVPKIMSLKTMMQRYLDFQFQVIRRRTAYELKKAQDREHILEGLRKAVDIVDEIIATIRACKGGFAEAKAAIMERFGFDDPQADAIVKLQLGRLAGLEILKIDEELGQLRASIENYKDILSNDAHTMEIVKTDLTALADKYGDDRRTSIEAVSGEVDIEDLIPEETCVFTLTHKGYIKRTAVDTYSAQNRGGRGVAGMTQKDNDFTEELFVGSTHDYMLFMTDKGRVYRLKGYQVAEGSRTAKGSHIANLLQLQEGEKVTIMMRQPANMDEDASYITMVTRQGLIKRTPLSQFRNIRKGGLNAIALNEDDALVWCHLTGGEDELIVATHDGAAIHFSEAGARAMGRTGHGVRVIKLRDGDYVVGVGVCRPGATVLTVTEDGKGRRSLIDDYRITKRGGLGIRNYTRGGVAGIKIVDDTDDLILISQDGILIRMHANDINVQSRYGSGVRVMRLIGEDKVAVLARVDRDATAETAKPEDDGETDPTPEELEAIAAAEAAEEAAEDAAPDTEGEDEE
;
A
#
# COMPACT_ATOMS: atom_id res chain seq x y z
N MET A 1 22.99 -22.23 28.35
CA MET A 1 22.63 -23.54 27.78
C MET A 1 23.67 -24.52 28.26
N GLU A 2 23.28 -25.56 28.99
CA GLU A 2 24.22 -26.60 29.44
C GLU A 2 24.63 -27.41 28.21
N GLU A 3 25.90 -27.35 27.87
CA GLU A 3 26.48 -28.17 26.81
C GLU A 3 26.47 -29.63 27.27
N ASN A 4 25.70 -30.51 26.60
CA ASN A 4 25.72 -31.93 26.80
C ASN A 4 27.06 -32.51 26.29
N VAL A 5 28.07 -32.50 27.12
CA VAL A 5 29.41 -33.02 26.81
C VAL A 5 29.48 -34.50 27.18
N ILE A 6 29.65 -35.35 26.19
CA ILE A 6 29.89 -36.79 26.39
C ILE A 6 31.40 -37.04 26.29
N MET A 7 31.99 -37.64 27.34
CA MET A 7 33.37 -38.10 27.28
C MET A 7 33.40 -39.48 26.61
N VAL A 8 34.14 -39.62 25.52
CA VAL A 8 34.31 -40.92 24.87
C VAL A 8 35.26 -41.79 25.71
N PRO A 9 34.80 -42.94 26.22
CA PRO A 9 35.64 -43.81 27.04
C PRO A 9 36.88 -44.27 26.27
N GLY A 10 38.07 -44.05 26.81
CA GLY A 10 39.35 -44.52 26.29
C GLY A 10 40.08 -43.60 25.28
N SER A 11 39.50 -42.50 24.84
CA SER A 11 40.14 -41.58 23.86
C SER A 11 40.48 -40.20 24.43
N GLY A 12 39.92 -39.84 25.56
CA GLY A 12 40.05 -38.47 26.11
C GLY A 12 39.33 -37.38 25.29
N THR A 13 38.60 -37.79 24.26
CA THR A 13 37.88 -36.84 23.33
C THR A 13 36.57 -36.40 23.96
N LYS A 14 36.33 -35.10 23.99
CA LYS A 14 35.04 -34.51 24.33
C LYS A 14 34.16 -34.43 23.09
N VAL A 15 33.00 -35.04 23.16
CA VAL A 15 31.97 -34.94 22.12
C VAL A 15 30.83 -34.06 22.64
N ILE A 16 30.56 -32.97 21.97
CA ILE A 16 29.43 -32.10 22.26
C ILE A 16 28.25 -32.60 21.43
N VAL A 17 27.19 -33.03 22.10
CA VAL A 17 25.96 -33.46 21.43
C VAL A 17 25.07 -32.24 21.23
N ARG A 18 24.83 -31.92 19.97
CA ARG A 18 23.90 -30.85 19.61
C ARG A 18 22.68 -31.40 18.88
N ASP A 19 21.49 -30.87 19.17
CA ASP A 19 20.29 -31.20 18.41
C ASP A 19 20.39 -30.54 17.02
N VAL A 20 20.38 -31.39 15.98
CA VAL A 20 20.46 -30.92 14.57
C VAL A 20 19.37 -29.89 14.25
N LYS A 21 18.18 -30.04 14.80
CA LYS A 21 17.07 -29.09 14.58
C LYS A 21 17.42 -27.71 15.15
N GLN A 22 17.90 -27.65 16.40
CA GLN A 22 18.27 -26.38 17.03
C GLN A 22 19.46 -25.71 16.34
N GLU A 23 20.46 -26.50 15.93
CA GLU A 23 21.63 -25.98 15.20
C GLU A 23 21.22 -25.40 13.84
N ILE A 24 20.36 -26.10 13.08
CA ILE A 24 19.87 -25.63 11.80
C ILE A 24 19.00 -24.38 11.98
N GLU A 25 18.11 -24.35 12.98
CA GLU A 25 17.27 -23.18 13.26
C GLU A 25 18.11 -21.94 13.58
N THR A 26 19.12 -22.08 14.44
CA THR A 26 20.03 -21.00 14.81
C THR A 26 20.85 -20.52 13.61
N ALA A 27 21.52 -21.45 12.91
CA ALA A 27 22.33 -21.13 11.74
C ALA A 27 21.51 -20.50 10.60
N PHE A 28 20.25 -20.94 10.43
CA PHE A 28 19.35 -20.35 9.42
C PHE A 28 18.90 -18.94 9.81
N LEU A 29 18.67 -18.68 11.09
CA LEU A 29 18.37 -17.32 11.58
C LEU A 29 19.55 -16.38 11.34
N ASP A 30 20.75 -16.78 11.72
CA ASP A 30 21.97 -15.96 11.55
C ASP A 30 22.24 -15.70 10.06
N TYR A 31 22.10 -16.72 9.21
CA TYR A 31 22.21 -16.57 7.77
C TYR A 31 21.15 -15.62 7.22
N SER A 32 19.88 -15.79 7.63
CA SER A 32 18.78 -14.94 7.18
C SER A 32 18.98 -13.48 7.57
N MET A 33 19.41 -13.23 8.82
CA MET A 33 19.74 -11.88 9.29
C MET A 33 20.88 -11.27 8.50
N SER A 34 21.94 -12.02 8.25
CA SER A 34 23.07 -11.58 7.42
C SER A 34 22.64 -11.23 5.99
N VAL A 35 21.80 -12.07 5.36
CA VAL A 35 21.30 -11.79 4.00
C VAL A 35 20.38 -10.55 3.97
N ILE A 36 19.56 -10.36 4.98
CA ILE A 36 18.65 -9.21 5.07
C ILE A 36 19.44 -7.92 5.30
N VAL A 37 20.26 -7.87 6.36
CA VAL A 37 20.91 -6.61 6.79
C VAL A 37 22.16 -6.30 5.99
N SER A 38 22.98 -7.33 5.67
CA SER A 38 24.33 -7.11 5.15
C SER A 38 24.50 -7.47 3.65
N ARG A 39 23.42 -7.77 2.91
CA ARG A 39 23.55 -8.18 1.51
C ARG A 39 22.48 -7.64 0.57
N ALA A 40 21.17 -7.96 0.83
CA ALA A 40 20.14 -7.84 -0.20
C ALA A 40 19.38 -6.53 -0.17
N LEU A 41 19.20 -5.91 1.00
CA LEU A 41 18.39 -4.72 1.16
C LEU A 41 19.24 -3.44 1.19
N PRO A 42 18.73 -2.33 0.59
CA PRO A 42 19.36 -1.02 0.70
C PRO A 42 19.02 -0.35 2.04
N ASP A 43 19.89 0.51 2.53
CA ASP A 43 19.55 1.45 3.62
C ASP A 43 18.71 2.61 3.07
N VAL A 44 17.73 3.07 3.84
CA VAL A 44 16.82 4.14 3.41
C VAL A 44 17.54 5.49 3.23
N ARG A 45 18.64 5.70 3.96
CA ARG A 45 19.40 6.95 4.02
C ARG A 45 20.29 7.18 2.80
N ASP A 46 21.07 6.19 2.36
CA ASP A 46 21.97 6.32 1.19
C ASP A 46 21.51 5.50 -0.03
N GLY A 47 20.49 4.64 0.13
CA GLY A 47 19.95 3.83 -0.97
C GLY A 47 20.87 2.75 -1.49
N LEU A 48 21.93 2.43 -0.77
CA LEU A 48 22.95 1.49 -1.22
C LEU A 48 22.88 0.17 -0.46
N LYS A 49 23.20 -0.90 -1.17
CA LYS A 49 23.57 -2.17 -0.55
C LYS A 49 25.05 -2.10 -0.12
N PRO A 50 25.48 -2.94 0.84
CA PRO A 50 26.87 -2.92 1.31
C PRO A 50 27.91 -3.03 0.20
N VAL A 51 27.70 -3.90 -0.79
CA VAL A 51 28.63 -4.06 -1.93
C VAL A 51 28.78 -2.78 -2.76
N HIS A 52 27.67 -2.06 -3.02
CA HIS A 52 27.70 -0.80 -3.78
C HIS A 52 28.43 0.29 -2.99
N ARG A 53 28.16 0.39 -1.68
CA ARG A 53 28.81 1.35 -0.79
C ARG A 53 30.33 1.13 -0.74
N ARG A 54 30.76 -0.13 -0.61
CA ARG A 54 32.16 -0.52 -0.60
C ARG A 54 32.87 -0.21 -1.93
N ILE A 55 32.19 -0.41 -3.08
CA ILE A 55 32.74 -0.05 -4.41
C ILE A 55 32.99 1.45 -4.50
N LEU A 56 31.97 2.28 -4.19
CA LEU A 56 32.10 3.73 -4.29
C LEU A 56 33.13 4.28 -3.29
N TYR A 57 33.14 3.78 -2.06
CA TYR A 57 34.12 4.18 -1.06
C TYR A 57 35.56 3.80 -1.48
N THR A 58 35.76 2.59 -2.00
CA THR A 58 37.10 2.16 -2.50
C THR A 58 37.57 3.03 -3.67
N MET A 59 36.65 3.39 -4.59
CA MET A 59 37.00 4.30 -5.68
C MET A 59 37.41 5.66 -5.16
N HIS A 60 36.72 6.19 -4.12
CA HIS A 60 37.03 7.44 -3.47
C HIS A 60 38.40 7.40 -2.75
N GLU A 61 38.64 6.39 -1.90
CA GLU A 61 39.91 6.17 -1.18
C GLU A 61 41.11 6.15 -2.13
N ARG A 62 40.93 5.60 -3.34
CA ARG A 62 41.96 5.50 -4.37
C ARG A 62 42.04 6.70 -5.30
N GLY A 63 41.24 7.76 -5.10
CA GLY A 63 41.18 8.92 -5.95
C GLY A 63 40.76 8.58 -7.40
N ASN A 64 39.85 7.60 -7.56
CA ASN A 64 39.34 7.19 -8.85
C ASN A 64 38.05 7.95 -9.19
N ASP A 65 38.15 9.25 -9.32
CA ASP A 65 37.09 10.21 -9.54
C ASP A 65 37.12 10.77 -10.98
N PRO A 66 36.14 11.58 -11.40
CA PRO A 66 36.04 12.11 -12.74
C PRO A 66 37.19 13.06 -13.16
N SER A 67 37.99 13.57 -12.23
CA SER A 67 39.13 14.42 -12.53
C SER A 67 40.37 13.63 -12.95
N HIS A 68 40.36 12.32 -12.73
CA HIS A 68 41.45 11.40 -13.04
C HIS A 68 41.10 10.51 -14.25
N PRO A 69 42.13 9.95 -14.93
CA PRO A 69 41.95 8.99 -16.00
C PRO A 69 41.20 7.72 -15.50
N TYR A 70 40.52 7.02 -16.42
CA TYR A 70 39.93 5.70 -16.14
C TYR A 70 41.00 4.72 -15.65
N ARG A 71 40.58 3.84 -14.73
CA ARG A 71 41.41 2.73 -14.25
C ARG A 71 40.75 1.40 -14.64
N LYS A 72 41.57 0.35 -14.80
CA LYS A 72 41.05 -1.00 -15.06
C LYS A 72 40.04 -1.39 -13.97
N SER A 73 38.92 -1.96 -14.36
CA SER A 73 37.91 -2.47 -13.41
C SER A 73 38.51 -3.49 -12.44
N ALA A 74 39.49 -4.23 -12.90
CA ALA A 74 40.27 -5.18 -12.09
C ALA A 74 40.95 -4.52 -10.88
N ASP A 75 41.41 -3.27 -11.00
CA ASP A 75 42.03 -2.54 -9.89
C ASP A 75 41.03 -2.26 -8.77
N THR A 76 39.83 -1.76 -9.11
CA THR A 76 38.77 -1.51 -8.16
C THR A 76 38.26 -2.81 -7.54
N VAL A 77 37.95 -3.82 -8.36
CA VAL A 77 37.46 -5.13 -7.87
C VAL A 77 38.45 -5.76 -6.90
N GLY A 78 39.74 -5.81 -7.25
CA GLY A 78 40.78 -6.35 -6.38
C GLY A 78 40.94 -5.61 -5.06
N ALA A 79 40.83 -4.25 -5.08
CA ALA A 79 40.91 -3.45 -3.88
C ALA A 79 39.69 -3.64 -2.95
N VAL A 80 38.48 -3.75 -3.52
CA VAL A 80 37.25 -4.03 -2.76
C VAL A 80 37.34 -5.37 -2.06
N LEU A 81 37.78 -6.41 -2.79
CA LEU A 81 37.94 -7.77 -2.26
C LEU A 81 38.96 -7.82 -1.13
N GLY A 82 40.12 -7.21 -1.35
CA GLY A 82 41.23 -7.24 -0.40
C GLY A 82 40.99 -6.46 0.88
N ALA A 83 40.13 -5.43 0.84
CA ALA A 83 39.97 -4.52 1.97
C ALA A 83 38.60 -4.60 2.68
N TYR A 84 37.51 -4.86 1.95
CA TYR A 84 36.15 -4.62 2.48
C TYR A 84 35.12 -5.72 2.21
N HIS A 85 35.27 -6.50 1.14
CA HIS A 85 34.20 -7.43 0.71
C HIS A 85 34.75 -8.83 0.42
N PRO A 86 34.84 -9.73 1.43
CA PRO A 86 35.46 -11.05 1.32
C PRO A 86 34.56 -12.07 0.60
N HIS A 87 34.13 -11.77 -0.63
CA HIS A 87 33.28 -12.65 -1.46
C HIS A 87 33.89 -12.79 -2.87
N GLY A 88 33.20 -13.50 -3.76
CA GLY A 88 33.70 -13.73 -5.12
C GLY A 88 33.84 -12.43 -5.95
N ASP A 89 34.88 -12.35 -6.78
CA ASP A 89 35.19 -11.23 -7.68
C ASP A 89 34.07 -10.93 -8.67
N ALA A 90 33.41 -11.98 -9.19
CA ALA A 90 32.27 -11.85 -10.08
C ALA A 90 31.13 -11.01 -9.44
N SER A 91 30.83 -11.22 -8.15
CA SER A 91 29.76 -10.50 -7.46
C SER A 91 30.04 -9.00 -7.34
N VAL A 92 31.30 -8.63 -7.08
CA VAL A 92 31.74 -7.22 -7.02
C VAL A 92 31.72 -6.60 -8.40
N TYR A 93 32.22 -7.33 -9.42
CA TYR A 93 32.24 -6.84 -10.77
C TYR A 93 30.83 -6.64 -11.34
N ASP A 94 29.94 -7.60 -11.17
CA ASP A 94 28.54 -7.52 -11.63
C ASP A 94 27.80 -6.36 -10.96
N ALA A 95 28.05 -6.11 -9.65
CA ALA A 95 27.51 -4.94 -8.97
C ALA A 95 28.06 -3.64 -9.58
N MET A 96 29.36 -3.54 -9.85
CA MET A 96 29.97 -2.37 -10.47
C MET A 96 29.45 -2.17 -11.89
N VAL A 97 29.27 -3.23 -12.67
CA VAL A 97 28.68 -3.18 -14.01
C VAL A 97 27.28 -2.57 -13.98
N ARG A 98 26.42 -3.03 -13.04
CA ARG A 98 25.09 -2.45 -12.88
C ARG A 98 25.11 -0.96 -12.56
N LEU A 99 26.07 -0.52 -11.74
CA LEU A 99 26.23 0.90 -11.42
C LEU A 99 26.65 1.75 -12.62
N ALA A 100 27.18 1.13 -13.69
CA ALA A 100 27.61 1.81 -14.91
C ALA A 100 26.59 1.75 -16.07
N GLN A 101 25.54 0.89 -15.97
CA GLN A 101 24.56 0.70 -17.04
C GLN A 101 23.51 1.81 -17.02
N ASP A 102 23.40 2.57 -18.08
CA ASP A 102 22.45 3.67 -18.28
C ASP A 102 21.01 3.20 -18.55
N PHE A 103 20.83 1.91 -18.88
CA PHE A 103 19.54 1.24 -19.02
C PHE A 103 19.09 0.53 -17.71
N SER A 104 19.98 0.39 -16.73
CA SER A 104 19.69 -0.20 -15.41
C SER A 104 19.46 0.85 -14.32
N LEU A 105 20.29 1.92 -14.32
CA LEU A 105 20.18 3.03 -13.38
C LEU A 105 19.73 4.31 -14.08
N ARG A 106 18.82 5.03 -13.42
CA ARG A 106 18.34 6.31 -13.96
C ARG A 106 19.44 7.38 -13.98
N TYR A 107 20.32 7.35 -12.97
CA TYR A 107 21.54 8.16 -12.87
C TYR A 107 22.72 7.24 -12.51
N PRO A 108 23.52 6.80 -13.50
CA PRO A 108 24.64 5.91 -13.26
C PRO A 108 25.66 6.47 -12.27
N LEU A 109 26.13 5.62 -11.35
CA LEU A 109 27.10 6.00 -10.31
C LEU A 109 28.55 5.70 -10.72
N VAL A 110 28.72 4.83 -11.70
CA VAL A 110 30.03 4.49 -12.29
C VAL A 110 30.05 4.96 -13.74
N ASP A 111 31.13 5.63 -14.12
CA ASP A 111 31.45 6.01 -15.49
C ASP A 111 32.39 4.94 -16.07
N GLY A 112 31.83 4.11 -16.97
CA GLY A 112 32.48 2.94 -17.54
C GLY A 112 32.99 3.17 -18.96
N GLN A 113 34.17 2.64 -19.27
CA GLN A 113 34.73 2.63 -20.62
C GLN A 113 34.97 1.18 -21.10
N GLY A 114 34.39 0.82 -22.23
CA GLY A 114 34.40 -0.52 -22.78
C GLY A 114 32.97 -1.13 -22.80
N ASN A 115 32.90 -2.46 -22.90
CA ASN A 115 31.60 -3.17 -22.92
C ASN A 115 31.15 -3.52 -21.52
N PHE A 116 30.12 -2.82 -21.03
CA PHE A 116 29.41 -3.06 -19.75
C PHE A 116 28.07 -3.77 -19.94
N GLY A 117 27.89 -4.50 -21.04
CA GLY A 117 26.63 -5.16 -21.38
C GLY A 117 25.72 -4.25 -22.23
N SER A 118 24.61 -4.81 -22.69
CA SER A 118 23.65 -4.11 -23.53
C SER A 118 22.20 -4.46 -23.15
N VAL A 119 21.24 -3.69 -23.67
CA VAL A 119 19.81 -3.97 -23.58
C VAL A 119 19.42 -5.29 -24.29
N ASP A 120 20.28 -5.76 -25.20
CA ASP A 120 20.14 -7.06 -25.89
C ASP A 120 20.41 -8.24 -24.97
N GLY A 121 20.99 -7.97 -23.80
CA GLY A 121 21.35 -9.00 -22.82
C GLY A 121 22.76 -9.55 -23.05
N ASP A 122 23.58 -8.87 -23.86
CA ASP A 122 24.99 -9.22 -23.98
C ASP A 122 25.67 -9.06 -22.63
N PRO A 123 26.49 -10.03 -22.21
CA PRO A 123 27.26 -9.93 -20.98
C PRO A 123 28.34 -8.85 -21.08
N PRO A 124 28.75 -8.25 -19.95
CA PRO A 124 29.89 -7.35 -19.94
C PRO A 124 31.19 -8.09 -20.34
N ALA A 125 32.11 -7.38 -20.88
CA ALA A 125 33.47 -7.91 -21.08
C ALA A 125 34.13 -8.18 -19.71
N ALA A 126 35.06 -9.12 -19.65
CA ALA A 126 35.78 -9.44 -18.42
C ALA A 126 36.47 -8.18 -17.84
N TYR A 127 36.46 -8.05 -16.49
CA TYR A 127 36.95 -6.85 -15.77
C TYR A 127 38.40 -6.42 -16.07
N ARG A 128 39.20 -7.30 -16.65
CA ARG A 128 40.56 -6.96 -17.12
C ARG A 128 40.55 -6.12 -18.36
N TYR A 129 39.47 -6.08 -19.15
CA TYR A 129 39.35 -5.30 -20.37
C TYR A 129 38.64 -3.97 -20.18
N THR A 130 37.66 -3.93 -19.26
CA THR A 130 36.90 -2.73 -18.96
C THR A 130 37.67 -1.77 -18.05
N GLU A 131 37.31 -0.50 -18.14
CA GLU A 131 37.87 0.56 -17.30
C GLU A 131 36.71 1.33 -16.67
N ALA A 132 36.91 1.84 -15.46
CA ALA A 132 35.86 2.51 -14.72
C ALA A 132 36.42 3.60 -13.79
N ARG A 133 35.61 4.59 -13.52
CA ARG A 133 35.80 5.61 -12.47
C ARG A 133 34.44 6.02 -11.92
N MET A 134 34.43 6.77 -10.81
CA MET A 134 33.16 7.33 -10.32
C MET A 134 32.57 8.30 -11.34
N SER A 135 31.23 8.35 -11.42
CA SER A 135 30.53 9.41 -12.14
C SER A 135 30.53 10.71 -11.31
N LYS A 136 30.22 11.83 -11.94
CA LYS A 136 30.15 13.14 -11.24
C LYS A 136 29.11 13.14 -10.14
N ILE A 137 27.96 12.51 -10.35
CA ILE A 137 26.90 12.43 -9.34
C ILE A 137 27.26 11.50 -8.19
N ALA A 138 28.04 10.44 -8.44
CA ALA A 138 28.54 9.56 -7.39
C ALA A 138 29.46 10.30 -6.38
N CYS A 139 30.21 11.29 -6.84
CA CYS A 139 31.04 12.11 -5.96
C CYS A 139 30.20 12.89 -4.93
N GLU A 140 28.97 13.29 -5.30
CA GLU A 140 28.05 13.96 -4.36
C GLU A 140 27.61 13.05 -3.20
N MET A 141 27.63 11.72 -3.40
CA MET A 141 27.33 10.78 -2.31
C MET A 141 28.42 10.71 -1.24
N LEU A 142 29.66 11.05 -1.62
CA LEU A 142 30.84 10.97 -0.76
C LEU A 142 31.30 12.35 -0.28
N THR A 143 30.63 13.41 -0.71
CA THR A 143 30.96 14.77 -0.29
C THR A 143 30.91 14.90 1.22
N ASP A 144 31.94 15.52 1.79
CA ASP A 144 32.10 15.74 3.23
C ASP A 144 32.27 14.45 4.09
N ILE A 145 32.60 13.31 3.49
CA ILE A 145 32.84 12.04 4.21
C ILE A 145 33.98 12.17 5.26
N ASP A 146 34.98 13.01 4.98
CA ASP A 146 36.14 13.24 5.85
C ASP A 146 35.86 14.25 6.98
N LYS A 147 34.61 14.76 7.08
CA LYS A 147 34.21 15.77 8.08
C LYS A 147 33.38 15.21 9.23
N ASP A 148 33.63 13.98 9.62
CA ASP A 148 32.90 13.29 10.70
C ASP A 148 31.38 13.28 10.54
N THR A 149 30.91 13.22 9.30
CA THR A 149 29.48 13.27 8.96
C THR A 149 28.75 11.97 9.19
N ILE A 150 29.46 10.85 9.23
CA ILE A 150 28.95 9.49 9.30
C ILE A 150 29.67 8.67 10.36
N ASP A 151 29.12 7.52 10.73
CA ASP A 151 29.74 6.53 11.57
C ASP A 151 30.58 5.54 10.75
N TRP A 152 31.57 4.95 11.38
CA TRP A 152 32.55 4.07 10.78
C TRP A 152 32.54 2.71 11.48
N ASP A 153 32.41 1.66 10.71
CA ASP A 153 32.50 0.27 11.17
C ASP A 153 33.90 -0.33 10.91
N PRO A 154 34.37 -1.28 11.70
CA PRO A 154 35.54 -2.05 11.33
C PRO A 154 35.23 -2.91 10.11
N ASN A 155 36.21 -3.11 9.22
CA ASN A 155 36.10 -4.05 8.12
C ASN A 155 36.16 -5.51 8.66
N PHE A 156 36.01 -6.51 7.77
CA PHE A 156 35.91 -7.92 8.12
C PHE A 156 37.12 -8.50 8.91
N ASP A 157 38.30 -7.91 8.82
CA ASP A 157 39.54 -8.32 9.51
C ASP A 157 40.00 -7.32 10.57
N GLU A 158 39.21 -6.27 10.84
CA GLU A 158 39.47 -5.19 11.81
C GLU A 158 40.74 -4.37 11.55
N THR A 159 41.33 -4.51 10.35
CA THR A 159 42.55 -3.76 9.97
C THR A 159 42.24 -2.37 9.43
N LYS A 160 41.04 -2.14 8.91
CA LYS A 160 40.57 -0.88 8.34
C LYS A 160 39.18 -0.54 8.86
N LYS A 161 38.74 0.68 8.54
CA LYS A 161 37.37 1.13 8.76
C LYS A 161 36.65 1.30 7.43
N GLU A 162 35.36 0.95 7.41
CA GLU A 162 34.47 1.21 6.30
C GLU A 162 33.32 2.11 6.75
N PRO A 163 32.74 2.93 5.86
CA PRO A 163 31.62 3.78 6.23
C PRO A 163 30.36 2.93 6.49
N HIS A 164 29.72 3.17 7.63
CA HIS A 164 28.45 2.53 7.94
C HIS A 164 27.40 2.88 6.87
N MET A 165 27.36 4.15 6.44
CA MET A 165 26.62 4.67 5.30
C MET A 165 27.37 5.84 4.65
N LEU A 166 27.00 6.25 3.46
CA LEU A 166 27.56 7.43 2.83
C LEU A 166 26.78 8.70 3.20
N PRO A 167 27.39 9.89 3.22
CA PRO A 167 26.69 11.15 3.47
C PRO A 167 25.53 11.42 2.49
N SER A 168 25.66 10.93 1.27
CA SER A 168 24.63 10.88 0.23
C SER A 168 23.79 12.15 0.07
N ARG A 169 24.41 13.22 -0.44
CA ARG A 169 23.74 14.52 -0.62
C ARG A 169 22.55 14.44 -1.59
N PHE A 170 22.40 13.38 -2.38
CA PHE A 170 21.24 13.19 -3.23
C PHE A 170 20.43 11.95 -2.84
N PRO A 171 19.11 11.96 -3.01
CA PRO A 171 18.21 10.91 -2.54
C PRO A 171 18.26 9.65 -3.42
N ASN A 172 19.39 8.96 -3.40
CA ASN A 172 19.72 7.86 -4.31
C ASN A 172 18.67 6.73 -4.29
N LEU A 173 18.11 6.38 -3.11
CA LEU A 173 17.12 5.31 -3.01
C LEU A 173 15.90 5.55 -3.90
N LEU A 174 15.36 6.76 -3.90
CA LEU A 174 14.19 7.11 -4.72
C LEU A 174 14.59 7.37 -6.17
N VAL A 175 15.73 8.03 -6.39
CA VAL A 175 16.16 8.46 -7.73
C VAL A 175 16.61 7.28 -8.60
N ASN A 176 17.42 6.37 -8.06
CA ASN A 176 17.89 5.18 -8.80
C ASN A 176 17.09 3.91 -8.51
N GLY A 177 16.31 3.92 -7.42
CA GLY A 177 15.62 2.73 -6.97
C GLY A 177 16.54 1.66 -6.42
N SER A 178 15.98 0.53 -6.08
CA SER A 178 16.74 -0.66 -5.66
C SER A 178 15.91 -1.92 -5.85
N GLN A 179 16.54 -3.01 -6.26
CA GLN A 179 15.94 -4.33 -6.37
C GLN A 179 16.78 -5.35 -5.61
N GLY A 180 16.13 -6.19 -4.79
CA GLY A 180 16.84 -7.22 -4.02
C GLY A 180 15.91 -8.31 -3.52
N ILE A 181 16.45 -9.52 -3.40
CA ILE A 181 15.74 -10.69 -2.88
C ILE A 181 16.50 -11.16 -1.64
N ALA A 182 15.85 -11.08 -0.49
CA ALA A 182 16.33 -11.57 0.79
C ALA A 182 15.57 -12.83 1.22
N VAL A 183 15.88 -13.35 2.39
CA VAL A 183 15.14 -14.50 2.95
C VAL A 183 13.79 -14.03 3.45
N GLY A 184 12.72 -14.57 2.90
CA GLY A 184 11.33 -14.25 3.31
C GLY A 184 10.80 -12.88 2.85
N MET A 185 11.62 -12.05 2.21
CA MET A 185 11.21 -10.72 1.75
C MET A 185 11.98 -10.28 0.50
N ALA A 186 11.39 -9.35 -0.25
CA ALA A 186 12.03 -8.76 -1.41
C ALA A 186 11.76 -7.25 -1.45
N THR A 187 12.68 -6.50 -2.03
CA THR A 187 12.52 -5.08 -2.34
C THR A 187 12.52 -4.86 -3.83
N ASN A 188 11.67 -3.96 -4.31
CA ASN A 188 11.65 -3.50 -5.69
C ASN A 188 11.15 -2.05 -5.71
N ILE A 189 12.06 -1.12 -5.49
CA ILE A 189 11.81 0.32 -5.46
C ILE A 189 12.12 0.85 -6.86
N PRO A 190 11.14 1.42 -7.58
CA PRO A 190 11.38 1.94 -8.92
C PRO A 190 12.18 3.25 -8.88
N PRO A 191 12.91 3.58 -9.94
CA PRO A 191 13.61 4.85 -10.07
C PRO A 191 12.64 6.01 -10.34
N HIS A 192 13.09 7.25 -10.00
CA HIS A 192 12.30 8.47 -10.17
C HIS A 192 13.16 9.60 -10.78
N ASN A 193 12.49 10.60 -11.30
CA ASN A 193 13.15 11.80 -11.81
C ASN A 193 13.71 12.64 -10.65
N LEU A 194 14.97 13.09 -10.77
CA LEU A 194 15.66 13.84 -9.71
C LEU A 194 14.96 15.16 -9.38
N ARG A 195 14.53 15.91 -10.40
CA ARG A 195 13.83 17.20 -10.21
C ARG A 195 12.52 17.02 -9.48
N GLU A 196 11.75 15.98 -9.83
CA GLU A 196 10.48 15.68 -9.17
C GLU A 196 10.69 15.27 -7.71
N VAL A 197 11.66 14.40 -7.43
CA VAL A 197 11.96 13.97 -6.06
C VAL A 197 12.42 15.14 -5.20
N VAL A 198 13.33 15.97 -5.72
CA VAL A 198 13.79 17.16 -5.00
C VAL A 198 12.65 18.15 -4.78
N SER A 199 11.82 18.39 -5.80
CA SER A 199 10.63 19.25 -5.65
C SER A 199 9.69 18.75 -4.56
N GLY A 200 9.44 17.44 -4.51
CA GLY A 200 8.63 16.83 -3.46
C GLY A 200 9.27 16.93 -2.07
N MET A 201 10.60 16.78 -1.97
CA MET A 201 11.32 16.96 -0.71
C MET A 201 11.27 18.39 -0.19
N ILE A 202 11.40 19.36 -1.09
CA ILE A 202 11.25 20.79 -0.74
C ILE A 202 9.83 21.06 -0.23
N ALA A 203 8.82 20.53 -0.92
CA ALA A 203 7.42 20.66 -0.48
C ALA A 203 7.19 20.03 0.91
N LEU A 204 7.83 18.89 1.21
CA LEU A 204 7.75 18.23 2.51
C LEU A 204 8.50 19.02 3.61
N ILE A 205 9.59 19.71 3.28
CA ILE A 205 10.29 20.62 4.22
C ILE A 205 9.41 21.83 4.54
N ASP A 206 8.77 22.41 3.52
CA ASP A 206 7.93 23.59 3.66
C ASP A 206 6.59 23.29 4.36
N ASP A 207 6.04 22.12 4.14
CA ASP A 207 4.82 21.62 4.80
C ASP A 207 5.00 20.16 5.27
N PRO A 208 5.40 19.93 6.52
CA PRO A 208 5.55 18.58 7.08
C PRO A 208 4.26 17.77 7.12
N GLU A 209 3.09 18.42 7.09
CA GLU A 209 1.79 17.76 7.11
C GLU A 209 1.24 17.49 5.70
N ILE A 210 1.97 17.82 4.64
CA ILE A 210 1.56 17.57 3.25
C ILE A 210 1.10 16.12 3.08
N ASP A 211 -0.06 15.94 2.48
CA ASP A 211 -0.65 14.64 2.23
C ASP A 211 -0.06 13.96 0.97
N LEU A 212 -0.50 12.74 0.70
CA LEU A 212 -0.05 12.01 -0.48
C LEU A 212 -0.45 12.69 -1.79
N ALA A 213 -1.62 13.32 -1.84
CA ALA A 213 -2.10 13.98 -3.04
C ALA A 213 -1.21 15.19 -3.38
N GLY A 214 -0.88 16.01 -2.39
CA GLY A 214 0.06 17.12 -2.54
C GLY A 214 1.47 16.65 -2.96
N LEU A 215 2.00 15.57 -2.37
CA LEU A 215 3.27 15.01 -2.81
C LEU A 215 3.26 14.50 -4.26
N MET A 216 2.12 13.95 -4.71
CA MET A 216 1.97 13.45 -6.09
C MET A 216 1.81 14.56 -7.14
N GLU A 217 1.60 15.81 -6.75
CA GLU A 217 1.71 16.96 -7.65
C GLU A 217 3.16 17.20 -8.07
N HIS A 218 4.10 16.98 -7.17
CA HIS A 218 5.53 17.09 -7.39
C HIS A 218 6.14 15.81 -7.98
N ILE A 219 5.84 14.64 -7.39
CA ILE A 219 6.36 13.32 -7.82
C ILE A 219 5.24 12.57 -8.53
N LYS A 220 5.18 12.73 -9.85
CA LYS A 220 4.08 12.19 -10.67
C LYS A 220 4.05 10.67 -10.72
N GLY A 221 5.20 10.02 -10.59
CA GLY A 221 5.36 8.57 -10.68
C GLY A 221 6.79 8.14 -10.94
N PRO A 222 7.08 6.85 -11.03
CA PRO A 222 8.38 6.34 -11.44
C PRO A 222 8.83 6.89 -12.79
N ASP A 223 10.16 7.00 -12.98
CA ASP A 223 10.79 7.46 -14.20
C ASP A 223 11.90 6.48 -14.59
N PHE A 224 11.59 5.57 -15.49
CA PHE A 224 12.49 4.49 -15.87
C PHE A 224 13.57 4.94 -16.87
N PRO A 225 14.80 4.43 -16.76
CA PRO A 225 15.90 4.79 -17.66
C PRO A 225 15.61 4.46 -19.12
N THR A 226 14.84 3.40 -19.39
CA THR A 226 14.45 2.95 -20.73
C THR A 226 13.22 3.68 -21.29
N GLY A 227 12.65 4.66 -20.56
CA GLY A 227 11.45 5.37 -20.98
C GLY A 227 10.17 4.52 -20.79
N GLY A 228 9.38 4.42 -21.84
CA GLY A 228 8.11 3.72 -21.86
C GLY A 228 6.93 4.57 -21.38
N VAL A 229 5.77 3.92 -21.29
CA VAL A 229 4.49 4.54 -20.93
C VAL A 229 3.88 3.79 -19.74
N ILE A 230 3.69 4.48 -18.63
CA ILE A 230 2.94 3.95 -17.50
C ILE A 230 1.45 4.07 -17.78
N MET A 231 0.73 2.96 -17.66
CA MET A 231 -0.70 2.87 -17.90
C MET A 231 -1.45 3.03 -16.58
N GLY A 232 -2.02 4.24 -16.37
CA GLY A 232 -2.82 4.58 -15.20
C GLY A 232 -2.02 5.04 -13.96
N ARG A 233 -2.73 5.63 -13.00
CA ARG A 233 -2.15 6.20 -11.77
C ARG A 233 -2.49 5.42 -10.49
N SER A 234 -3.46 4.50 -10.54
CA SER A 234 -3.93 3.75 -9.37
C SER A 234 -2.82 2.92 -8.73
N GLY A 235 -2.02 2.23 -9.56
CA GLY A 235 -0.88 1.45 -9.09
C GLY A 235 0.23 2.30 -8.45
N ILE A 236 0.47 3.52 -8.97
CA ILE A 236 1.40 4.49 -8.39
C ILE A 236 0.89 4.96 -7.03
N ARG A 237 -0.38 5.39 -6.95
CA ARG A 237 -1.01 5.86 -5.71
C ARG A 237 -0.95 4.78 -4.62
N ALA A 238 -1.30 3.53 -4.96
CA ALA A 238 -1.22 2.41 -4.03
C ALA A 238 0.21 2.18 -3.53
N ALA A 239 1.22 2.21 -4.43
CA ALA A 239 2.62 2.05 -4.07
C ALA A 239 3.09 3.15 -3.11
N TYR A 240 2.75 4.40 -3.38
CA TYR A 240 3.17 5.54 -2.58
C TYR A 240 2.47 5.63 -1.23
N ALA A 241 1.19 5.20 -1.17
CA ALA A 241 0.43 5.16 0.09
C ALA A 241 0.90 4.03 1.02
N THR A 242 1.04 2.83 0.49
CA THR A 242 1.21 1.61 1.30
C THR A 242 2.59 0.96 1.21
N GLY A 243 3.45 1.46 0.34
CA GLY A 243 4.71 0.80 -0.01
C GLY A 243 4.56 -0.42 -0.92
N ARG A 244 3.33 -0.73 -1.40
CA ARG A 244 3.07 -1.86 -2.31
C ARG A 244 2.14 -1.44 -3.44
N GLY A 245 2.50 -1.78 -4.67
CA GLY A 245 1.67 -1.47 -5.83
C GLY A 245 2.03 -2.30 -7.05
N LYS A 246 1.21 -2.20 -8.09
CA LYS A 246 1.46 -2.82 -9.40
C LYS A 246 1.33 -1.74 -10.45
N ILE A 247 2.38 -1.52 -11.22
CA ILE A 247 2.43 -0.51 -12.27
C ILE A 247 2.54 -1.23 -13.61
N THR A 248 1.58 -0.97 -14.49
CA THR A 248 1.63 -1.49 -15.87
C THR A 248 2.48 -0.56 -16.71
N LEU A 249 3.56 -1.09 -17.28
CA LEU A 249 4.50 -0.36 -18.13
C LEU A 249 4.42 -0.92 -19.55
N ARG A 250 4.25 -0.03 -20.54
CA ARG A 250 4.28 -0.34 -21.97
C ARG A 250 5.52 0.21 -22.62
N GLY A 251 6.05 -0.51 -23.60
CA GLY A 251 6.98 0.05 -24.56
C GLY A 251 6.30 1.08 -25.45
N ARG A 252 7.06 2.04 -25.95
CA ARG A 252 6.57 3.04 -26.91
C ARG A 252 6.58 2.44 -28.30
N ALA A 253 5.42 2.38 -28.93
CA ALA A 253 5.23 1.86 -30.28
C ALA A 253 4.31 2.78 -31.08
N GLU A 254 4.67 3.04 -32.32
CA GLU A 254 3.93 3.88 -33.23
C GLU A 254 3.59 3.11 -34.51
N ILE A 255 2.37 3.30 -35.03
CA ILE A 255 1.95 2.74 -36.30
C ILE A 255 2.25 3.75 -37.40
N VAL A 256 3.07 3.36 -38.36
CA VAL A 256 3.52 4.23 -39.48
C VAL A 256 3.04 3.62 -40.78
N GLU A 257 2.41 4.44 -41.64
CA GLU A 257 2.02 4.06 -42.99
C GLU A 257 3.20 4.30 -43.96
N LYS A 258 3.57 3.26 -44.71
CA LYS A 258 4.56 3.35 -45.79
C LYS A 258 3.96 3.91 -47.10
N LYS A 259 4.79 4.49 -47.92
CA LYS A 259 4.39 5.03 -49.25
C LYS A 259 3.67 4.03 -50.17
N ASN A 260 3.79 2.75 -49.87
CA ASN A 260 3.18 1.66 -50.63
C ASN A 260 1.83 1.19 -50.04
N GLY A 261 1.25 1.92 -49.08
CA GLY A 261 0.00 1.61 -48.41
C GLY A 261 0.07 0.42 -47.44
N ARG A 262 1.27 -0.03 -47.03
CA ARG A 262 1.49 -1.00 -45.97
C ARG A 262 1.77 -0.29 -44.64
N TYR A 263 1.48 -0.96 -43.56
CA TYR A 263 1.75 -0.46 -42.24
C TYR A 263 2.96 -1.15 -41.61
N GLU A 264 3.66 -0.43 -40.78
CA GLU A 264 4.68 -0.98 -39.88
C GLU A 264 4.45 -0.45 -38.46
N ILE A 265 4.76 -1.27 -37.47
CA ILE A 265 4.82 -0.84 -36.08
C ILE A 265 6.29 -0.59 -35.75
N VAL A 266 6.60 0.64 -35.34
CA VAL A 266 7.94 1.08 -34.97
C VAL A 266 8.00 1.13 -33.44
N ILE A 267 8.80 0.27 -32.81
CA ILE A 267 9.01 0.25 -31.37
C ILE A 267 10.31 1.01 -31.08
N THR A 268 10.20 2.08 -30.29
CA THR A 268 11.34 2.95 -29.93
C THR A 268 11.79 2.80 -28.48
N GLU A 269 10.92 2.29 -27.60
CA GLU A 269 11.23 2.06 -26.19
C GLU A 269 10.59 0.72 -25.75
N ILE A 270 11.30 -0.01 -24.90
CA ILE A 270 10.79 -1.26 -24.28
C ILE A 270 10.65 -1.07 -22.78
N PRO A 271 9.80 -1.85 -22.10
CA PRO A 271 9.62 -1.76 -20.67
C PRO A 271 10.94 -2.02 -19.92
N TYR A 272 11.07 -1.37 -18.75
CA TYR A 272 12.24 -1.49 -17.90
C TYR A 272 12.54 -2.94 -17.51
N MET A 273 13.78 -3.33 -17.53
CA MET A 273 14.30 -4.68 -17.27
C MET A 273 13.88 -5.76 -18.31
N VAL A 274 13.25 -5.40 -19.40
CA VAL A 274 12.97 -6.32 -20.50
C VAL A 274 14.20 -6.46 -21.39
N ASN A 275 14.54 -7.71 -21.72
CA ASN A 275 15.61 -8.06 -22.66
C ASN A 275 15.07 -7.95 -24.08
N LYS A 276 15.72 -7.12 -24.94
CA LYS A 276 15.27 -6.86 -26.31
C LYS A 276 15.29 -8.12 -27.18
N THR A 277 16.36 -8.90 -27.13
CA THR A 277 16.50 -10.12 -27.93
C THR A 277 15.43 -11.14 -27.60
N ARG A 278 15.18 -11.39 -26.28
CA ARG A 278 14.12 -12.30 -25.86
C ARG A 278 12.73 -11.81 -26.26
N LEU A 279 12.50 -10.51 -26.25
CA LEU A 279 11.24 -9.94 -26.72
C LEU A 279 11.05 -10.24 -28.22
N LEU A 280 12.07 -10.05 -29.04
CA LEU A 280 12.03 -10.34 -30.48
C LEU A 280 11.81 -11.84 -30.75
N GLU A 281 12.54 -12.70 -30.04
CA GLU A 281 12.37 -14.16 -30.12
C GLU A 281 10.94 -14.57 -29.76
N SER A 282 10.39 -14.03 -28.66
CA SER A 282 9.01 -14.28 -28.23
C SER A 282 7.98 -13.85 -29.28
N ILE A 283 8.16 -12.70 -29.94
CA ILE A 283 7.30 -12.25 -31.03
C ILE A 283 7.39 -13.24 -32.19
N GLY A 284 8.61 -13.65 -32.60
CA GLY A 284 8.82 -14.62 -33.66
C GLY A 284 8.17 -15.98 -33.41
N ASP A 285 8.25 -16.47 -32.17
CA ASP A 285 7.62 -17.73 -31.77
C ASP A 285 6.07 -17.64 -31.78
N LEU A 286 5.50 -16.53 -31.29
CA LEU A 286 4.05 -16.31 -31.34
C LEU A 286 3.51 -16.22 -32.79
N VAL A 287 4.31 -15.72 -33.73
CA VAL A 287 3.96 -15.71 -35.16
C VAL A 287 4.02 -17.11 -35.76
N LYS A 288 5.06 -17.90 -35.42
CA LYS A 288 5.19 -19.32 -35.86
C LYS A 288 4.03 -20.16 -35.35
N ASP A 289 3.64 -19.96 -34.09
CA ASP A 289 2.54 -20.65 -33.40
C ASP A 289 1.15 -20.16 -33.84
N LYS A 290 1.07 -19.22 -34.77
CA LYS A 290 -0.16 -18.58 -35.24
C LYS A 290 -1.02 -17.96 -34.14
N ARG A 291 -0.42 -17.56 -33.03
CA ARG A 291 -1.11 -16.84 -31.94
C ARG A 291 -1.20 -15.35 -32.23
N ILE A 292 -0.27 -14.82 -33.02
CA ILE A 292 -0.32 -13.47 -33.57
C ILE A 292 -0.25 -13.62 -35.10
N GLU A 293 -1.32 -13.23 -35.75
CA GLU A 293 -1.40 -13.20 -37.20
C GLU A 293 -1.22 -11.76 -37.70
N GLY A 294 -0.85 -11.60 -38.98
CA GLY A 294 -0.74 -10.26 -39.58
C GLY A 294 0.66 -9.65 -39.59
N ILE A 295 1.64 -10.28 -38.99
CA ILE A 295 3.07 -9.87 -39.10
C ILE A 295 3.69 -10.53 -40.33
N SER A 296 4.36 -9.73 -41.19
CA SER A 296 5.10 -10.22 -42.33
C SER A 296 6.58 -10.36 -42.07
N ASP A 297 7.16 -9.43 -41.33
CA ASP A 297 8.62 -9.43 -41.02
C ASP A 297 8.89 -8.71 -39.71
N LEU A 298 10.03 -9.03 -39.08
CA LEU A 298 10.47 -8.45 -37.80
C LEU A 298 11.94 -8.13 -37.89
N ASN A 299 12.28 -6.85 -37.85
CA ASN A 299 13.66 -6.35 -38.03
C ASN A 299 14.11 -5.48 -36.85
N ASP A 300 15.31 -5.73 -36.36
CA ASP A 300 16.00 -4.86 -35.41
C ASP A 300 16.94 -3.91 -36.14
N LEU A 301 16.62 -2.63 -36.12
CA LEU A 301 17.43 -1.55 -36.71
C LEU A 301 18.09 -0.65 -35.66
N SER A 302 18.14 -1.13 -34.42
CA SER A 302 18.74 -0.39 -33.32
C SER A 302 20.25 -0.15 -33.56
N SER A 303 20.69 1.05 -33.28
CA SER A 303 22.11 1.40 -33.35
C SER A 303 22.43 2.56 -32.41
N SER A 304 23.73 2.80 -32.15
CA SER A 304 24.17 3.95 -31.36
C SER A 304 23.77 5.30 -31.95
N ARG A 305 23.50 5.37 -33.26
CA ARG A 305 23.10 6.59 -33.97
C ARG A 305 21.57 6.79 -34.00
N THR A 306 20.80 5.72 -34.12
CA THR A 306 19.33 5.77 -34.27
C THR A 306 18.61 5.53 -32.95
N GLY A 307 19.32 5.16 -31.91
CA GLY A 307 18.72 4.64 -30.68
C GLY A 307 18.05 3.29 -30.91
N MET A 308 17.14 2.92 -30.02
CA MET A 308 16.34 1.70 -30.15
C MET A 308 15.33 1.86 -31.27
N LYS A 309 15.30 0.89 -32.20
CA LYS A 309 14.35 0.88 -33.30
C LYS A 309 14.08 -0.53 -33.78
N ILE A 310 12.94 -1.08 -33.37
CA ILE A 310 12.44 -2.37 -33.83
C ILE A 310 11.31 -2.12 -34.81
N LEU A 311 11.35 -2.77 -35.97
CA LEU A 311 10.30 -2.69 -37.00
C LEU A 311 9.52 -4.00 -37.08
N VAL A 312 8.21 -3.92 -36.90
CA VAL A 312 7.28 -5.02 -37.14
C VAL A 312 6.48 -4.69 -38.40
N GLU A 313 6.79 -5.37 -39.50
CA GLU A 313 6.09 -5.15 -40.77
C GLU A 313 4.73 -5.90 -40.77
N ILE A 314 3.67 -5.20 -41.16
CA ILE A 314 2.30 -5.72 -41.16
C ILE A 314 1.89 -6.20 -42.57
N LYS A 315 1.21 -7.35 -42.64
CA LYS A 315 0.62 -7.84 -43.91
C LYS A 315 -0.43 -6.85 -44.40
N LYS A 316 -0.64 -6.81 -45.72
CA LYS A 316 -1.53 -5.84 -46.37
C LYS A 316 -2.98 -5.92 -45.86
N ASP A 317 -3.44 -7.11 -45.50
CA ASP A 317 -4.82 -7.38 -45.12
C ASP A 317 -5.04 -7.38 -43.60
N ALA A 318 -3.99 -7.10 -42.80
CA ALA A 318 -4.07 -7.11 -41.35
C ALA A 318 -4.25 -5.70 -40.78
N ASN A 319 -5.06 -5.59 -39.71
CA ASN A 319 -5.24 -4.35 -38.98
C ASN A 319 -4.08 -4.12 -38.02
N PRO A 320 -3.27 -3.06 -38.22
CA PRO A 320 -2.08 -2.81 -37.38
C PRO A 320 -2.40 -2.57 -35.90
N GLN A 321 -3.57 -1.98 -35.58
CA GLN A 321 -3.98 -1.75 -34.22
C GLN A 321 -4.29 -3.05 -33.46
N VAL A 322 -4.90 -4.02 -34.16
CA VAL A 322 -5.18 -5.35 -33.60
C VAL A 322 -3.87 -6.07 -33.31
N VAL A 323 -2.91 -6.02 -34.25
CA VAL A 323 -1.59 -6.64 -34.06
C VAL A 323 -0.85 -5.97 -32.88
N LEU A 324 -0.86 -4.65 -32.79
CA LEU A 324 -0.24 -3.93 -31.67
C LEU A 324 -0.87 -4.32 -30.31
N ASN A 325 -2.20 -4.42 -30.26
CA ASN A 325 -2.89 -4.87 -29.04
C ASN A 325 -2.55 -6.32 -28.66
N GLN A 326 -2.37 -7.21 -29.66
CA GLN A 326 -1.91 -8.57 -29.41
C GLN A 326 -0.46 -8.61 -28.92
N LEU A 327 0.43 -7.78 -29.44
CA LEU A 327 1.81 -7.63 -28.95
C LEU A 327 1.81 -7.20 -27.47
N TYR A 328 1.04 -6.20 -27.09
CA TYR A 328 0.90 -5.80 -25.68
C TYR A 328 0.32 -6.90 -24.78
N ARG A 329 -0.59 -7.72 -25.31
CA ARG A 329 -1.24 -8.77 -24.52
C ARG A 329 -0.40 -10.03 -24.32
N TYR A 330 0.40 -10.41 -25.34
CA TYR A 330 1.06 -11.72 -25.35
C TYR A 330 2.57 -11.64 -25.19
N THR A 331 3.18 -10.45 -25.19
CA THR A 331 4.62 -10.26 -25.06
C THR A 331 4.96 -9.30 -23.93
N GLN A 332 6.25 -9.24 -23.60
CA GLN A 332 6.77 -8.26 -22.62
C GLN A 332 6.86 -6.83 -23.17
N LEU A 333 6.26 -6.52 -24.34
CA LEU A 333 6.09 -5.14 -24.79
C LEU A 333 5.16 -4.36 -23.83
N GLN A 334 4.34 -5.05 -23.06
CA GLN A 334 3.68 -4.57 -21.85
C GLN A 334 4.00 -5.53 -20.71
N ASP A 335 4.50 -4.99 -19.59
CA ASP A 335 4.81 -5.77 -18.40
C ASP A 335 4.31 -5.07 -17.13
N THR A 336 4.24 -5.81 -16.04
CA THR A 336 3.80 -5.28 -14.74
C THR A 336 4.97 -5.22 -13.76
N VAL A 337 5.33 -4.02 -13.37
CA VAL A 337 6.32 -3.76 -12.33
C VAL A 337 5.63 -3.85 -10.96
N GLY A 338 5.95 -4.88 -10.20
CA GLY A 338 5.49 -5.02 -8.81
C GLY A 338 6.35 -4.16 -7.88
N VAL A 339 5.79 -3.09 -7.34
CA VAL A 339 6.50 -2.19 -6.42
C VAL A 339 6.44 -2.73 -4.99
N ILE A 340 7.58 -2.81 -4.33
CA ILE A 340 7.74 -3.15 -2.92
C ILE A 340 8.79 -2.19 -2.34
N MET A 341 8.34 -1.18 -1.61
CA MET A 341 9.18 -0.13 -1.04
C MET A 341 9.74 -0.56 0.33
N LEU A 342 10.52 -1.64 0.32
CA LEU A 342 11.17 -2.22 1.49
C LEU A 342 12.63 -1.74 1.54
N ALA A 343 13.03 -1.13 2.66
CA ALA A 343 14.42 -0.74 2.92
C ALA A 343 14.75 -0.90 4.40
N LEU A 344 16.03 -0.84 4.74
CA LEU A 344 16.50 -0.84 6.12
C LEU A 344 16.37 0.56 6.72
N ASP A 345 15.72 0.64 7.88
CA ASP A 345 15.63 1.83 8.72
C ASP A 345 16.28 1.47 10.07
N ASP A 346 17.49 1.98 10.30
CA ASP A 346 18.36 1.60 11.43
C ASP A 346 18.53 0.07 11.58
N GLY A 347 18.86 -0.60 10.47
CA GLY A 347 19.07 -2.04 10.43
C GLY A 347 17.79 -2.90 10.46
N VAL A 348 16.61 -2.29 10.58
CA VAL A 348 15.32 -3.00 10.61
C VAL A 348 14.64 -2.91 9.24
N PRO A 349 14.30 -4.03 8.59
CA PRO A 349 13.58 -4.01 7.31
C PRO A 349 12.14 -3.53 7.50
N LYS A 350 11.77 -2.46 6.81
CA LYS A 350 10.42 -1.85 6.87
C LYS A 350 9.89 -1.57 5.48
N ILE A 351 8.61 -1.86 5.25
CA ILE A 351 7.89 -1.37 4.07
C ILE A 351 7.40 0.03 4.41
N MET A 352 7.77 1.00 3.60
CA MET A 352 7.53 2.42 3.87
C MET A 352 6.71 3.07 2.77
N SER A 353 5.88 4.04 3.14
CA SER A 353 5.25 4.96 2.18
C SER A 353 6.28 5.90 1.55
N LEU A 354 5.92 6.55 0.46
CA LEU A 354 6.78 7.57 -0.17
C LEU A 354 7.16 8.67 0.84
N LYS A 355 6.17 9.23 1.54
CA LYS A 355 6.39 10.27 2.56
C LYS A 355 7.38 9.83 3.63
N THR A 356 7.22 8.60 4.13
CA THR A 356 8.12 8.05 5.17
C THR A 356 9.55 7.92 4.67
N MET A 357 9.77 7.42 3.45
CA MET A 357 11.13 7.33 2.88
C MET A 357 11.79 8.70 2.72
N MET A 358 11.02 9.68 2.23
CA MET A 358 11.49 11.05 2.08
C MET A 358 11.84 11.66 3.43
N GLN A 359 11.00 11.47 4.45
CA GLN A 359 11.25 11.99 5.80
C GLN A 359 12.54 11.40 6.40
N ARG A 360 12.74 10.06 6.28
CA ARG A 360 13.96 9.41 6.78
C ARG A 360 15.23 9.91 6.10
N TYR A 361 15.16 10.17 4.80
CA TYR A 361 16.27 10.79 4.08
C TYR A 361 16.53 12.22 4.57
N LEU A 362 15.51 13.05 4.76
CA LEU A 362 15.64 14.41 5.26
C LEU A 362 16.17 14.45 6.69
N ASP A 363 15.69 13.59 7.58
CA ASP A 363 16.19 13.43 8.95
C ASP A 363 17.69 13.09 8.96
N PHE A 364 18.12 12.24 8.04
CA PHE A 364 19.52 11.89 7.87
C PHE A 364 20.34 13.07 7.34
N GLN A 365 19.88 13.79 6.32
CA GLN A 365 20.57 14.97 5.80
C GLN A 365 20.70 16.07 6.86
N PHE A 366 19.68 16.25 7.68
CA PHE A 366 19.75 17.15 8.82
C PHE A 366 20.91 16.78 9.76
N GLN A 367 21.06 15.50 10.08
CA GLN A 367 22.17 15.02 10.92
C GLN A 367 23.53 15.22 10.24
N VAL A 368 23.65 14.92 8.94
CA VAL A 368 24.88 15.12 8.17
C VAL A 368 25.32 16.57 8.20
N ILE A 369 24.41 17.52 7.96
CA ILE A 369 24.72 18.96 8.00
C ILE A 369 25.17 19.40 9.39
N ARG A 370 24.48 18.96 10.44
CA ARG A 370 24.87 19.30 11.82
C ARG A 370 26.25 18.76 12.20
N ARG A 371 26.54 17.49 11.85
CA ARG A 371 27.85 16.87 12.08
C ARG A 371 28.95 17.58 11.30
N ARG A 372 28.72 17.86 10.00
CA ARG A 372 29.62 18.67 9.18
C ARG A 372 29.91 20.03 9.82
N THR A 373 28.86 20.73 10.22
CA THR A 373 28.99 22.08 10.81
C THR A 373 29.72 22.05 12.16
N ALA A 374 29.47 21.03 12.97
CA ALA A 374 30.19 20.85 14.23
C ALA A 374 31.70 20.59 14.01
N TYR A 375 32.05 19.78 13.02
CA TYR A 375 33.44 19.55 12.63
C TYR A 375 34.10 20.82 12.12
N GLU A 376 33.44 21.58 11.25
CA GLU A 376 33.94 22.83 10.71
C GLU A 376 34.06 23.90 11.78
N LEU A 377 33.11 23.99 12.71
CA LEU A 377 33.17 24.88 13.88
C LEU A 377 34.41 24.59 14.73
N LYS A 378 34.60 23.31 15.08
CA LYS A 378 35.78 22.91 15.87
C LYS A 378 37.07 23.27 15.16
N LYS A 379 37.19 22.95 13.86
CA LYS A 379 38.37 23.29 13.07
C LYS A 379 38.60 24.78 12.96
N ALA A 380 37.55 25.60 12.83
CA ALA A 380 37.63 27.05 12.80
C ALA A 380 38.07 27.62 14.14
N GLN A 381 37.53 27.09 15.25
CA GLN A 381 37.92 27.47 16.61
C GLN A 381 39.39 27.10 16.92
N ASP A 382 39.82 25.91 16.55
CA ASP A 382 41.20 25.47 16.70
C ASP A 382 42.16 26.40 15.91
N ARG A 383 41.75 26.83 14.71
CA ARG A 383 42.52 27.77 13.90
C ARG A 383 42.51 29.19 14.45
N GLU A 384 41.35 29.70 14.92
CA GLU A 384 41.21 30.99 15.59
C GLU A 384 42.15 31.05 16.77
N HIS A 385 42.11 30.02 17.61
CA HIS A 385 42.95 29.93 18.80
C HIS A 385 44.47 30.02 18.51
N ILE A 386 44.91 29.33 17.45
CA ILE A 386 46.30 29.41 16.99
C ILE A 386 46.65 30.84 16.48
N LEU A 387 45.72 31.44 15.68
CA LEU A 387 45.97 32.78 15.14
C LEU A 387 45.95 33.87 16.23
N GLU A 388 45.10 33.74 17.24
CA GLU A 388 45.13 34.63 18.40
C GLU A 388 46.47 34.58 19.17
N GLY A 389 47.00 33.35 19.30
CA GLY A 389 48.33 33.16 19.84
C GLY A 389 49.44 33.82 19.01
N LEU A 390 49.39 33.62 17.69
CA LEU A 390 50.32 34.25 16.74
C LEU A 390 50.19 35.78 16.73
N ARG A 391 48.97 36.33 16.77
CA ARG A 391 48.72 37.77 16.84
C ARG A 391 49.33 38.39 18.09
N LYS A 392 49.09 37.72 19.24
CA LYS A 392 49.73 38.13 20.51
C LYS A 392 51.24 38.01 20.49
N ALA A 393 51.80 36.97 19.86
CA ALA A 393 53.23 36.73 19.74
C ALA A 393 53.95 37.80 18.89
N VAL A 394 53.29 38.35 17.86
CA VAL A 394 53.84 39.42 17.03
C VAL A 394 54.07 40.68 17.84
N ASP A 395 53.18 41.03 18.78
CA ASP A 395 53.30 42.21 19.58
C ASP A 395 54.52 42.16 20.59
N ILE A 396 54.95 40.92 20.93
CA ILE A 396 56.06 40.64 21.85
C ILE A 396 57.19 39.86 21.19
N VAL A 397 57.33 39.98 19.88
CA VAL A 397 58.25 39.17 19.06
C VAL A 397 59.70 39.23 19.49
N ASP A 398 60.17 40.40 19.86
CA ASP A 398 61.55 40.58 20.27
C ASP A 398 61.85 39.78 21.53
N GLU A 399 60.92 39.76 22.48
CA GLU A 399 61.05 38.97 23.70
C GLU A 399 61.03 37.48 23.47
N ILE A 400 60.18 37.04 22.52
CA ILE A 400 60.09 35.64 22.09
C ILE A 400 61.43 35.22 21.43
N ILE A 401 61.95 36.02 20.52
CA ILE A 401 63.25 35.76 19.87
C ILE A 401 64.39 35.67 20.90
N ALA A 402 64.41 36.61 21.87
CA ALA A 402 65.38 36.56 22.92
C ALA A 402 65.33 35.31 23.79
N THR A 403 64.11 34.85 24.06
CA THR A 403 63.84 33.62 24.83
C THR A 403 64.29 32.39 24.07
N ILE A 404 63.95 32.27 22.81
CA ILE A 404 64.33 31.14 21.92
C ILE A 404 65.88 31.07 21.79
N ARG A 405 66.55 32.21 21.62
CA ARG A 405 68.02 32.28 21.54
C ARG A 405 68.72 31.92 22.88
N ALA A 406 68.07 32.11 24.00
CA ALA A 406 68.60 31.74 25.29
C ALA A 406 68.56 30.24 25.58
N CYS A 407 67.68 29.51 24.91
CA CYS A 407 67.53 28.06 25.04
C CYS A 407 68.73 27.35 24.37
N LYS A 408 69.39 26.45 25.12
CA LYS A 408 70.54 25.65 24.64
C LYS A 408 70.09 24.29 24.01
N GLY A 409 68.85 23.87 24.29
CA GLY A 409 68.28 22.71 23.77
C GLY A 409 67.51 22.98 22.47
N GLY A 410 66.94 21.94 21.87
CA GLY A 410 66.25 22.05 20.58
C GLY A 410 64.84 22.63 20.71
N PHE A 411 64.04 22.31 19.68
CA PHE A 411 62.69 22.80 19.49
C PHE A 411 61.76 22.60 20.72
N ALA A 412 61.87 21.47 21.42
CA ALA A 412 61.04 21.13 22.57
C ALA A 412 61.33 22.08 23.80
N GLU A 413 62.61 22.44 24.03
CA GLU A 413 62.97 23.36 25.10
C GLU A 413 62.53 24.81 24.80
N ALA A 414 62.68 25.25 23.57
CA ALA A 414 62.16 26.55 23.10
C ALA A 414 60.65 26.67 23.28
N LYS A 415 59.93 25.62 22.92
CA LYS A 415 58.48 25.54 23.09
C LYS A 415 58.07 25.63 24.56
N ALA A 416 58.69 24.83 25.46
CA ALA A 416 58.43 24.86 26.88
C ALA A 416 58.71 26.23 27.51
N ALA A 417 59.83 26.86 27.08
CA ALA A 417 60.23 28.20 27.59
C ALA A 417 59.22 29.30 27.19
N ILE A 418 58.66 29.22 25.98
CA ILE A 418 57.61 30.13 25.49
C ILE A 418 56.32 29.92 26.31
N MET A 419 55.94 28.69 26.53
CA MET A 419 54.74 28.33 27.30
C MET A 419 54.86 28.88 28.75
N GLU A 420 55.99 28.64 29.43
CA GLU A 420 56.24 29.06 30.83
C GLU A 420 56.30 30.57 31.00
N ARG A 421 56.99 31.24 30.03
CA ARG A 421 57.25 32.68 30.18
C ARG A 421 56.09 33.58 29.78
N PHE A 422 55.36 33.20 28.68
CA PHE A 422 54.34 34.08 28.08
C PHE A 422 52.90 33.53 28.24
N GLY A 423 52.71 32.33 28.82
CA GLY A 423 51.41 31.74 29.08
C GLY A 423 50.70 31.28 27.83
N PHE A 424 51.42 30.95 26.77
CA PHE A 424 50.85 30.26 25.59
C PHE A 424 50.64 28.78 25.92
N ASP A 425 49.64 28.21 25.30
CA ASP A 425 49.44 26.76 25.36
C ASP A 425 50.27 25.99 24.31
N ASP A 426 50.14 24.65 24.35
CA ASP A 426 50.97 23.75 23.52
C ASP A 426 50.79 23.99 22.01
N PRO A 427 49.55 24.07 21.42
CA PRO A 427 49.35 24.40 20.01
C PRO A 427 49.83 25.80 19.62
N GLN A 428 49.63 26.81 20.49
CA GLN A 428 50.07 28.17 20.20
C GLN A 428 51.59 28.26 20.20
N ALA A 429 52.27 27.71 21.24
CA ALA A 429 53.72 27.70 21.32
C ALA A 429 54.37 26.92 20.16
N ASP A 430 53.76 25.80 19.75
CA ASP A 430 54.23 25.04 18.59
C ASP A 430 54.18 25.86 17.28
N ALA A 431 53.09 26.61 17.08
CA ALA A 431 52.91 27.50 15.93
C ALA A 431 53.91 28.70 15.97
N ILE A 432 54.15 29.25 17.16
CA ILE A 432 55.08 30.38 17.38
C ILE A 432 56.53 29.95 17.07
N VAL A 433 56.97 28.81 17.57
CA VAL A 433 58.37 28.31 17.33
C VAL A 433 58.57 27.96 15.87
N LYS A 434 57.53 27.52 15.15
CA LYS A 434 57.55 27.24 13.68
C LYS A 434 57.37 28.49 12.81
N LEU A 435 57.17 29.67 13.40
CA LEU A 435 56.90 30.92 12.70
C LEU A 435 58.12 31.31 11.84
N GLN A 436 57.91 31.53 10.57
CA GLN A 436 58.93 32.02 9.65
C GLN A 436 59.12 33.53 9.81
N LEU A 437 60.38 34.02 9.91
CA LEU A 437 60.69 35.44 10.04
C LEU A 437 60.04 36.36 8.99
N GLY A 438 59.81 35.88 7.76
CA GLY A 438 59.09 36.64 6.76
C GLY A 438 57.65 36.96 7.08
N ARG A 439 57.02 36.19 7.97
CA ARG A 439 55.63 36.44 8.42
C ARG A 439 55.50 37.55 9.50
N LEU A 440 56.60 38.11 9.91
CA LEU A 440 56.64 39.31 10.80
C LEU A 440 56.51 40.63 10.03
N ALA A 441 56.46 40.59 8.68
CA ALA A 441 56.24 41.80 7.89
C ALA A 441 54.85 42.38 8.11
N GLY A 442 54.69 43.68 8.15
CA GLY A 442 53.44 44.38 8.45
C GLY A 442 52.26 43.98 7.57
N LEU A 443 52.49 43.61 6.29
CA LEU A 443 51.48 43.09 5.41
C LEU A 443 50.96 41.71 5.84
N GLU A 444 51.76 40.83 6.42
CA GLU A 444 51.38 39.53 6.91
C GLU A 444 50.57 39.60 8.20
N ILE A 445 50.82 40.62 9.04
CA ILE A 445 50.01 40.90 10.23
C ILE A 445 48.57 41.27 9.82
N LEU A 446 48.41 42.12 8.83
CA LEU A 446 47.11 42.50 8.31
C LEU A 446 46.35 41.27 7.77
N LYS A 447 47.04 40.31 7.17
CA LYS A 447 46.42 39.05 6.70
C LYS A 447 45.96 38.17 7.88
N ILE A 448 46.70 38.12 8.98
CA ILE A 448 46.30 37.42 10.20
C ILE A 448 45.04 38.06 10.79
N ASP A 449 44.96 39.38 10.86
CA ASP A 449 43.79 40.08 11.38
C ASP A 449 42.57 39.90 10.45
N GLU A 450 42.77 39.89 9.11
CA GLU A 450 41.71 39.60 8.17
C GLU A 450 41.22 38.14 8.28
N GLU A 451 42.13 37.14 8.36
CA GLU A 451 41.78 35.72 8.54
C GLU A 451 41.03 35.52 9.87
N LEU A 452 41.46 36.20 10.95
CA LEU A 452 40.74 36.17 12.24
C LEU A 452 39.31 36.75 12.11
N GLY A 453 39.13 37.85 11.41
CA GLY A 453 37.84 38.44 11.14
C GLY A 453 36.91 37.49 10.40
N GLN A 454 37.43 36.85 9.33
CA GLN A 454 36.67 35.84 8.52
C GLN A 454 36.33 34.61 9.36
N LEU A 455 37.28 34.09 10.16
CA LEU A 455 37.03 32.92 11.01
C LEU A 455 35.96 33.19 12.07
N ARG A 456 36.01 34.37 12.73
CA ARG A 456 34.98 34.75 13.72
C ARG A 456 33.61 34.85 13.14
N ALA A 457 33.47 35.45 11.95
CA ALA A 457 32.20 35.49 11.22
C ALA A 457 31.72 34.06 10.86
N SER A 458 32.61 33.16 10.41
CA SER A 458 32.30 31.76 10.11
C SER A 458 31.87 30.99 11.38
N ILE A 459 32.56 31.20 12.51
CA ILE A 459 32.24 30.57 13.80
C ILE A 459 30.85 31.00 14.28
N GLU A 460 30.51 32.27 14.14
CA GLU A 460 29.20 32.78 14.49
C GLU A 460 28.11 32.14 13.63
N ASN A 461 28.33 32.07 12.31
CA ASN A 461 27.43 31.40 11.40
C ASN A 461 27.27 29.89 11.71
N TYR A 462 28.37 29.18 12.01
CA TYR A 462 28.28 27.75 12.38
C TYR A 462 27.53 27.55 13.70
N LYS A 463 27.69 28.45 14.68
CA LYS A 463 26.92 28.41 15.93
C LYS A 463 25.43 28.67 15.68
N ASP A 464 25.10 29.58 14.78
CA ASP A 464 23.72 29.85 14.40
C ASP A 464 23.08 28.62 13.72
N ILE A 465 23.74 27.99 12.73
CA ILE A 465 23.28 26.76 12.09
C ILE A 465 23.02 25.66 13.11
N LEU A 466 23.92 25.46 14.09
CA LEU A 466 23.77 24.41 15.10
C LEU A 466 22.67 24.71 16.12
N SER A 467 22.33 25.97 16.38
CA SER A 467 21.31 26.38 17.33
C SER A 467 19.92 26.53 16.73
N ASN A 468 19.82 26.64 15.40
CA ASN A 468 18.59 26.89 14.67
C ASN A 468 18.29 25.76 13.65
N ASP A 469 17.39 24.86 14.02
CA ASP A 469 16.99 23.72 13.17
C ASP A 469 16.41 24.17 11.83
N ALA A 470 15.66 25.27 11.80
CA ALA A 470 15.11 25.81 10.56
C ALA A 470 16.22 26.25 9.59
N HIS A 471 17.30 26.86 10.12
CA HIS A 471 18.46 27.24 9.31
C HIS A 471 19.18 26.00 8.75
N THR A 472 19.33 24.95 9.55
CA THR A 472 19.87 23.66 9.08
C THR A 472 19.04 23.09 7.93
N MET A 473 17.70 23.09 8.04
CA MET A 473 16.82 22.60 6.96
C MET A 473 16.85 23.47 5.71
N GLU A 474 17.04 24.78 5.84
CA GLU A 474 17.21 25.68 4.68
C GLU A 474 18.50 25.37 3.91
N ILE A 475 19.57 24.94 4.60
CA ILE A 475 20.81 24.47 3.96
C ILE A 475 20.53 23.17 3.18
N VAL A 476 19.78 22.22 3.76
CA VAL A 476 19.38 21.00 3.07
C VAL A 476 18.60 21.32 1.80
N LYS A 477 17.64 22.26 1.88
CA LYS A 477 16.85 22.73 0.76
C LYS A 477 17.71 23.35 -0.35
N THR A 478 18.66 24.18 0.04
CA THR A 478 19.60 24.83 -0.88
C THR A 478 20.50 23.80 -1.58
N ASP A 479 21.05 22.85 -0.82
CA ASP A 479 21.90 21.78 -1.34
C ASP A 479 21.13 20.88 -2.34
N LEU A 480 19.89 20.51 -2.02
CA LEU A 480 19.03 19.73 -2.90
C LEU A 480 18.66 20.49 -4.19
N THR A 481 18.35 21.79 -4.08
CA THR A 481 18.06 22.64 -5.22
C THR A 481 19.26 22.73 -6.18
N ALA A 482 20.44 22.98 -5.64
CA ALA A 482 21.68 23.02 -6.43
C ALA A 482 21.99 21.70 -7.14
N LEU A 483 21.65 20.56 -6.52
CA LEU A 483 21.78 19.24 -7.14
C LEU A 483 20.78 19.05 -8.28
N ALA A 484 19.52 19.42 -8.08
CA ALA A 484 18.50 19.34 -9.13
C ALA A 484 18.83 20.22 -10.34
N ASP A 485 19.40 21.41 -10.11
CA ASP A 485 19.82 22.31 -11.18
C ASP A 485 21.04 21.76 -11.95
N LYS A 486 21.98 21.14 -11.24
CA LYS A 486 23.24 20.64 -11.82
C LYS A 486 23.08 19.31 -12.56
N TYR A 487 22.24 18.39 -12.07
CA TYR A 487 22.14 17.01 -12.55
C TYR A 487 20.74 16.63 -13.04
N GLY A 488 19.73 17.44 -12.76
CA GLY A 488 18.35 17.14 -13.15
C GLY A 488 18.14 17.22 -14.67
N ASP A 489 17.46 16.23 -15.20
CA ASP A 489 17.05 16.11 -16.59
C ASP A 489 15.53 15.99 -16.70
N ASP A 490 15.01 15.89 -17.93
CA ASP A 490 13.60 15.73 -18.18
C ASP A 490 13.14 14.29 -17.94
N ARG A 491 11.86 14.13 -17.59
CA ARG A 491 11.23 12.83 -17.45
C ARG A 491 11.28 12.05 -18.75
N ARG A 492 11.68 10.77 -18.67
CA ARG A 492 11.74 9.84 -19.81
C ARG A 492 10.44 9.05 -19.97
N THR A 493 9.85 8.58 -18.85
CA THR A 493 8.64 7.76 -18.85
C THR A 493 7.40 8.63 -18.87
N SER A 494 6.53 8.45 -19.87
CA SER A 494 5.23 9.13 -19.88
C SER A 494 4.19 8.38 -19.02
N ILE A 495 3.19 9.10 -18.53
CA ILE A 495 2.08 8.52 -17.75
C ILE A 495 0.79 8.86 -18.48
N GLU A 496 0.12 7.83 -18.98
CA GLU A 496 -1.16 7.97 -19.68
C GLU A 496 -2.31 7.55 -18.78
N ALA A 497 -3.39 8.36 -18.81
CA ALA A 497 -4.64 7.96 -18.21
C ALA A 497 -5.26 6.86 -19.09
N VAL A 498 -5.44 5.67 -18.54
CA VAL A 498 -6.22 4.64 -19.21
C VAL A 498 -7.69 5.06 -19.09
N SER A 499 -8.39 5.12 -20.22
CA SER A 499 -9.84 5.24 -20.24
C SER A 499 -10.46 3.99 -19.59
N GLY A 500 -10.55 3.98 -18.27
CA GLY A 500 -10.93 2.84 -17.44
C GLY A 500 -10.23 2.84 -16.08
N GLU A 501 -9.26 3.74 -15.85
CA GLU A 501 -8.61 4.01 -14.56
C GLU A 501 -8.88 5.43 -14.00
N VAL A 502 -9.87 6.10 -14.45
CA VAL A 502 -10.67 6.87 -13.52
C VAL A 502 -11.21 5.79 -12.59
N ASP A 503 -10.94 5.86 -11.31
CA ASP A 503 -11.57 4.93 -10.38
C ASP A 503 -13.01 4.82 -10.85
N ILE A 504 -13.46 3.61 -11.21
CA ILE A 504 -14.84 3.41 -11.62
C ILE A 504 -15.74 4.05 -10.56
N GLU A 505 -15.23 4.12 -9.34
CA GLU A 505 -15.81 4.76 -8.18
C GLU A 505 -15.92 6.30 -8.32
N ASP A 506 -14.94 6.98 -8.90
CA ASP A 506 -14.97 8.46 -9.13
C ASP A 506 -15.89 8.87 -10.30
N LEU A 507 -16.22 7.93 -11.20
CA LEU A 507 -17.14 8.14 -12.32
C LEU A 507 -18.58 7.72 -12.01
N ILE A 508 -18.79 6.93 -10.96
CA ILE A 508 -20.11 6.50 -10.54
C ILE A 508 -20.60 7.50 -9.52
N PRO A 509 -21.71 8.21 -9.76
CA PRO A 509 -22.26 9.10 -8.77
C PRO A 509 -22.54 8.32 -7.48
N GLU A 510 -22.20 8.90 -6.34
CA GLU A 510 -22.57 8.36 -5.05
C GLU A 510 -24.08 8.54 -4.87
N GLU A 511 -24.79 7.43 -5.04
CA GLU A 511 -26.26 7.38 -4.95
C GLU A 511 -26.67 6.44 -3.82
N THR A 512 -27.71 6.85 -3.12
CA THR A 512 -28.35 5.97 -2.13
C THR A 512 -29.29 5.01 -2.84
N CYS A 513 -29.05 3.70 -2.69
CA CYS A 513 -29.81 2.66 -3.35
C CYS A 513 -30.38 1.67 -2.35
N VAL A 514 -31.51 1.05 -2.70
CA VAL A 514 -32.07 -0.11 -2.01
C VAL A 514 -31.46 -1.37 -2.64
N PHE A 515 -30.78 -2.16 -1.81
CA PHE A 515 -30.25 -3.46 -2.21
C PHE A 515 -31.21 -4.55 -1.77
N THR A 516 -31.56 -5.43 -2.67
CA THR A 516 -32.53 -6.52 -2.42
C THR A 516 -31.89 -7.85 -2.81
N LEU A 517 -31.93 -8.83 -1.89
CA LEU A 517 -31.52 -10.21 -2.12
C LEU A 517 -32.69 -11.13 -1.90
N THR A 518 -32.97 -12.04 -2.83
CA THR A 518 -34.06 -13.02 -2.71
C THR A 518 -33.55 -14.36 -2.20
N HIS A 519 -34.45 -15.17 -1.68
CA HIS A 519 -34.21 -16.53 -1.17
C HIS A 519 -33.54 -17.44 -2.23
N LYS A 520 -33.87 -17.27 -3.50
CA LYS A 520 -33.23 -17.99 -4.63
C LYS A 520 -31.93 -17.36 -5.09
N GLY A 521 -31.46 -16.30 -4.44
CA GLY A 521 -30.17 -15.67 -4.68
C GLY A 521 -30.17 -14.66 -5.84
N TYR A 522 -31.29 -14.04 -6.19
CA TYR A 522 -31.33 -12.90 -7.11
C TYR A 522 -31.08 -11.62 -6.36
N ILE A 523 -30.19 -10.79 -6.88
CA ILE A 523 -29.78 -9.51 -6.29
C ILE A 523 -29.98 -8.38 -7.30
N LYS A 524 -30.43 -7.23 -6.80
CA LYS A 524 -30.50 -5.98 -7.56
C LYS A 524 -30.26 -4.79 -6.64
N ARG A 525 -29.91 -3.66 -7.22
CA ARG A 525 -30.01 -2.33 -6.58
C ARG A 525 -31.07 -1.50 -7.29
N THR A 526 -31.77 -0.66 -6.56
CA THR A 526 -32.79 0.24 -7.10
C THR A 526 -32.62 1.60 -6.43
N ALA A 527 -32.66 2.70 -7.18
CA ALA A 527 -32.59 4.04 -6.60
C ALA A 527 -33.71 4.24 -5.56
N VAL A 528 -33.41 4.89 -4.44
CA VAL A 528 -34.39 5.08 -3.33
C VAL A 528 -35.62 5.85 -3.83
N ASP A 529 -35.45 6.80 -4.76
CA ASP A 529 -36.52 7.64 -5.32
C ASP A 529 -37.62 6.83 -6.03
N THR A 530 -37.32 5.57 -6.37
CA THR A 530 -38.30 4.67 -7.03
C THR A 530 -39.37 4.12 -6.05
N TYR A 531 -39.15 4.26 -4.74
CA TYR A 531 -40.05 3.76 -3.70
C TYR A 531 -40.82 4.92 -3.04
N SER A 532 -42.02 5.24 -3.54
CA SER A 532 -42.90 6.23 -2.88
C SER A 532 -43.57 5.62 -1.64
N ALA A 533 -43.63 6.37 -0.53
CA ALA A 533 -44.31 5.99 0.68
C ALA A 533 -45.83 5.95 0.45
N GLN A 534 -46.50 4.86 0.88
CA GLN A 534 -47.99 4.72 0.82
C GLN A 534 -48.62 4.97 2.18
N ASN A 535 -49.84 5.53 2.17
CA ASN A 535 -50.62 5.79 3.36
C ASN A 535 -51.22 4.50 3.99
N ARG A 536 -51.52 4.61 5.28
CA ARG A 536 -52.16 3.56 6.10
C ARG A 536 -53.42 2.96 5.45
N GLY A 537 -53.41 1.63 5.21
CA GLY A 537 -54.53 0.92 4.58
C GLY A 537 -54.46 0.71 3.09
N GLY A 538 -53.37 1.21 2.44
CA GLY A 538 -53.13 0.99 1.02
C GLY A 538 -52.91 -0.51 0.69
N ARG A 539 -53.27 -0.93 -0.51
CA ARG A 539 -52.84 -2.22 -1.09
C ARG A 539 -51.33 -2.14 -1.32
N GLY A 540 -50.55 -3.04 -0.71
CA GLY A 540 -49.11 -3.10 -0.90
C GLY A 540 -48.75 -3.13 -2.38
N VAL A 541 -47.57 -2.53 -2.74
CA VAL A 541 -47.03 -2.51 -4.10
C VAL A 541 -46.10 -3.71 -4.25
N ALA A 542 -46.25 -4.49 -5.34
CA ALA A 542 -45.38 -5.61 -5.63
C ALA A 542 -43.93 -5.13 -5.79
N GLY A 543 -43.04 -5.57 -4.91
CA GLY A 543 -41.62 -5.19 -4.92
C GLY A 543 -40.80 -5.97 -5.95
N MET A 544 -41.33 -7.06 -6.49
CA MET A 544 -40.65 -7.91 -7.48
C MET A 544 -41.68 -8.84 -8.14
N THR A 545 -41.57 -9.09 -9.42
CA THR A 545 -42.37 -10.13 -10.12
C THR A 545 -41.84 -11.49 -9.66
N GLN A 546 -42.66 -12.21 -8.89
CA GLN A 546 -42.29 -13.52 -8.33
C GLN A 546 -42.68 -14.63 -9.33
N LYS A 547 -41.72 -15.45 -9.69
CA LYS A 547 -42.00 -16.82 -10.19
C LYS A 547 -41.98 -17.75 -9.00
N ASP A 548 -42.93 -18.68 -8.96
CA ASP A 548 -43.22 -19.65 -7.91
C ASP A 548 -42.10 -19.88 -6.85
N ASN A 549 -42.40 -19.54 -5.59
CA ASN A 549 -41.61 -19.80 -4.41
C ASN A 549 -40.26 -19.03 -4.27
N ASP A 550 -40.15 -17.76 -4.73
CA ASP A 550 -39.03 -16.86 -4.41
C ASP A 550 -39.56 -15.65 -3.60
N PHE A 551 -38.83 -15.19 -2.57
CA PHE A 551 -39.19 -14.04 -1.78
C PHE A 551 -37.95 -13.25 -1.37
N THR A 552 -38.11 -11.98 -1.04
CA THR A 552 -37.01 -11.13 -0.59
C THR A 552 -36.57 -11.56 0.81
N GLU A 553 -35.34 -11.98 0.94
CA GLU A 553 -34.72 -12.43 2.18
C GLU A 553 -34.05 -11.29 2.93
N GLU A 554 -33.30 -10.44 2.21
CA GLU A 554 -32.60 -9.30 2.76
C GLU A 554 -32.87 -8.05 1.93
N LEU A 555 -33.10 -6.92 2.63
CA LEU A 555 -33.28 -5.61 2.03
C LEU A 555 -32.64 -4.56 2.95
N PHE A 556 -31.81 -3.67 2.40
CA PHE A 556 -31.28 -2.53 3.12
C PHE A 556 -30.89 -1.37 2.18
N VAL A 557 -30.74 -0.20 2.77
CA VAL A 557 -30.32 1.02 2.08
C VAL A 557 -28.83 1.24 2.27
N GLY A 558 -28.11 1.58 1.21
CA GLY A 558 -26.67 1.84 1.22
C GLY A 558 -26.23 2.68 0.05
N SER A 559 -24.99 3.23 0.13
CA SER A 559 -24.37 3.96 -0.97
C SER A 559 -23.84 2.99 -2.05
N THR A 560 -23.83 3.44 -3.31
CA THR A 560 -23.16 2.76 -4.40
C THR A 560 -21.66 2.53 -4.11
N HIS A 561 -21.04 3.35 -3.27
CA HIS A 561 -19.63 3.28 -2.89
C HIS A 561 -19.35 2.39 -1.67
N ASP A 562 -20.37 1.94 -0.95
CA ASP A 562 -20.19 1.04 0.19
C ASP A 562 -19.73 -0.35 -0.25
N TYR A 563 -19.09 -1.05 0.66
CA TYR A 563 -18.82 -2.47 0.49
C TYR A 563 -20.03 -3.30 0.91
N MET A 564 -20.40 -4.26 0.09
CA MET A 564 -21.41 -5.26 0.37
C MET A 564 -20.70 -6.55 0.75
N LEU A 565 -20.91 -7.02 1.97
CA LEU A 565 -20.39 -8.29 2.46
C LEU A 565 -21.49 -9.35 2.36
N PHE A 566 -21.18 -10.48 1.78
CA PHE A 566 -22.10 -11.60 1.57
C PHE A 566 -21.60 -12.78 2.39
N MET A 567 -22.41 -13.22 3.34
CA MET A 567 -22.12 -14.39 4.16
C MET A 567 -22.92 -15.58 3.64
N THR A 568 -22.30 -16.75 3.67
CA THR A 568 -22.89 -17.98 3.18
C THR A 568 -23.24 -18.94 4.30
N ASP A 569 -24.12 -19.88 4.00
CA ASP A 569 -24.50 -21.00 4.87
C ASP A 569 -23.30 -21.84 5.32
N LYS A 570 -22.23 -21.88 4.51
CA LYS A 570 -20.96 -22.54 4.82
C LYS A 570 -19.97 -21.70 5.66
N GLY A 571 -20.42 -20.54 6.16
CA GLY A 571 -19.58 -19.65 6.99
C GLY A 571 -18.47 -18.94 6.24
N ARG A 572 -18.63 -18.70 4.94
CA ARG A 572 -17.68 -17.92 4.10
C ARG A 572 -18.21 -16.52 3.88
N VAL A 573 -17.28 -15.58 3.64
CA VAL A 573 -17.58 -14.19 3.32
C VAL A 573 -17.02 -13.81 1.95
N TYR A 574 -17.82 -13.08 1.18
CA TYR A 574 -17.47 -12.46 -0.10
C TYR A 574 -17.72 -10.96 0.00
N ARG A 575 -17.04 -10.17 -0.85
CA ARG A 575 -17.17 -8.71 -0.85
C ARG A 575 -17.29 -8.17 -2.27
N LEU A 576 -18.25 -7.27 -2.48
CA LEU A 576 -18.43 -6.46 -3.69
C LEU A 576 -18.60 -4.99 -3.30
N LYS A 577 -18.37 -4.09 -4.24
CA LYS A 577 -18.80 -2.69 -4.14
C LYS A 577 -20.28 -2.58 -4.54
N GLY A 578 -21.02 -1.66 -3.91
CA GLY A 578 -22.45 -1.46 -4.19
C GLY A 578 -22.75 -1.26 -5.70
N TYR A 579 -21.93 -0.48 -6.39
CA TYR A 579 -22.08 -0.24 -7.83
C TYR A 579 -21.89 -1.49 -8.71
N GLN A 580 -21.28 -2.55 -8.22
CA GLN A 580 -21.10 -3.83 -8.94
C GLN A 580 -22.39 -4.66 -8.98
N VAL A 581 -23.36 -4.34 -8.13
CA VAL A 581 -24.69 -4.93 -8.16
C VAL A 581 -25.48 -4.26 -9.28
N ALA A 582 -26.05 -5.07 -10.17
CA ALA A 582 -26.80 -4.56 -11.32
C ALA A 582 -28.00 -3.71 -10.88
N GLU A 583 -28.18 -2.57 -11.53
CA GLU A 583 -29.36 -1.74 -11.35
C GLU A 583 -30.58 -2.41 -12.02
N GLY A 584 -31.71 -2.35 -11.35
CA GLY A 584 -32.94 -2.92 -11.86
C GLY A 584 -34.14 -2.03 -11.49
N SER A 585 -35.15 -2.02 -12.34
CA SER A 585 -36.43 -1.40 -12.03
C SER A 585 -37.07 -2.11 -10.82
N ARG A 586 -38.08 -1.49 -10.23
CA ARG A 586 -38.78 -2.02 -9.05
C ARG A 586 -39.27 -3.46 -9.24
N THR A 587 -39.80 -3.77 -10.40
CA THR A 587 -40.37 -5.10 -10.77
C THR A 587 -39.35 -6.08 -11.33
N ALA A 588 -38.16 -5.62 -11.72
CA ALA A 588 -37.11 -6.46 -12.31
C ALA A 588 -36.63 -7.55 -11.32
N LYS A 589 -36.36 -8.74 -11.84
CA LYS A 589 -35.87 -9.90 -11.07
C LYS A 589 -34.45 -9.70 -10.53
N GLY A 590 -33.62 -8.88 -11.19
CA GLY A 590 -32.20 -8.72 -10.89
C GLY A 590 -31.32 -9.83 -11.45
N SER A 591 -30.03 -9.81 -11.08
CA SER A 591 -29.03 -10.79 -11.50
C SER A 591 -28.86 -11.87 -10.44
N HIS A 592 -28.62 -13.11 -10.85
CA HIS A 592 -28.31 -14.16 -9.87
C HIS A 592 -26.94 -13.93 -9.24
N ILE A 593 -26.85 -14.01 -7.90
CA ILE A 593 -25.63 -13.70 -7.13
C ILE A 593 -24.43 -14.57 -7.53
N ALA A 594 -24.67 -15.81 -8.00
CA ALA A 594 -23.60 -16.69 -8.49
C ALA A 594 -22.90 -16.14 -9.75
N ASN A 595 -23.51 -15.20 -10.49
CA ASN A 595 -22.87 -14.53 -11.62
C ASN A 595 -21.88 -13.43 -11.14
N LEU A 596 -22.03 -12.96 -9.90
CA LEU A 596 -21.20 -11.92 -9.32
C LEU A 596 -20.12 -12.49 -8.38
N LEU A 597 -20.42 -13.59 -7.67
CA LEU A 597 -19.57 -14.24 -6.70
C LEU A 597 -19.13 -15.63 -7.18
N GLN A 598 -17.87 -15.99 -6.93
CA GLN A 598 -17.37 -17.34 -7.21
C GLN A 598 -17.70 -18.28 -6.04
N LEU A 599 -19.01 -18.63 -5.92
CA LEU A 599 -19.49 -19.54 -4.88
C LEU A 599 -19.00 -20.97 -5.14
N GLN A 600 -18.82 -21.74 -4.06
CA GLN A 600 -18.52 -23.17 -4.15
C GLN A 600 -19.79 -23.96 -4.49
N GLU A 601 -19.61 -25.20 -4.94
CA GLU A 601 -20.73 -26.08 -5.24
C GLU A 601 -21.63 -26.29 -4.01
N GLY A 602 -22.94 -26.02 -4.17
CA GLY A 602 -23.94 -26.13 -3.10
C GLY A 602 -23.85 -25.02 -2.03
N GLU A 603 -23.06 -23.96 -2.22
CA GLU A 603 -22.98 -22.82 -1.30
C GLU A 603 -24.06 -21.79 -1.61
N LYS A 604 -24.74 -21.27 -0.59
CA LYS A 604 -25.80 -20.26 -0.71
C LYS A 604 -25.46 -19.04 0.12
N VAL A 605 -25.69 -17.85 -0.43
CA VAL A 605 -25.65 -16.61 0.33
C VAL A 605 -26.91 -16.49 1.18
N THR A 606 -26.74 -16.33 2.49
CA THR A 606 -27.85 -16.25 3.47
C THR A 606 -27.95 -14.89 4.13
N ILE A 607 -26.86 -14.12 4.16
CA ILE A 607 -26.83 -12.80 4.82
C ILE A 607 -26.06 -11.84 3.93
N MET A 608 -26.63 -10.66 3.75
CA MET A 608 -25.99 -9.53 3.08
C MET A 608 -25.89 -8.36 4.07
N MET A 609 -24.71 -7.77 4.21
CA MET A 609 -24.51 -6.63 5.11
C MET A 609 -23.74 -5.51 4.42
N ARG A 610 -24.02 -4.29 4.85
CA ARG A 610 -23.32 -3.08 4.42
C ARG A 610 -22.09 -2.84 5.29
N GLN A 611 -20.94 -2.57 4.66
CA GLN A 611 -19.76 -1.98 5.30
C GLN A 611 -19.55 -0.59 4.70
N PRO A 612 -19.80 0.50 5.44
CA PRO A 612 -19.53 1.86 4.97
C PRO A 612 -18.08 2.04 4.55
N ALA A 613 -17.84 2.83 3.50
CA ALA A 613 -16.50 3.03 2.93
C ALA A 613 -15.49 3.63 3.94
N ASN A 614 -15.97 4.46 4.87
CA ASN A 614 -15.21 5.19 5.90
C ASN A 614 -15.25 4.53 7.29
N MET A 615 -15.60 3.25 7.41
CA MET A 615 -15.66 2.54 8.68
C MET A 615 -14.25 2.25 9.22
N ASP A 616 -14.03 2.49 10.53
CA ASP A 616 -12.79 2.10 11.21
C ASP A 616 -12.74 0.57 11.38
N GLU A 617 -11.90 -0.06 10.53
CA GLU A 617 -11.76 -1.51 10.52
C GLU A 617 -11.03 -2.07 11.74
N ASP A 618 -10.24 -1.28 12.44
CA ASP A 618 -9.46 -1.73 13.59
C ASP A 618 -10.28 -1.65 14.90
N ALA A 619 -11.29 -0.77 14.95
CA ALA A 619 -12.23 -0.64 16.08
C ALA A 619 -13.52 -1.47 15.91
N SER A 620 -13.71 -2.13 14.76
CA SER A 620 -14.95 -2.83 14.42
C SER A 620 -14.78 -4.34 14.35
N TYR A 621 -15.89 -5.05 14.59
CA TYR A 621 -15.92 -6.52 14.56
C TYR A 621 -17.04 -7.01 13.64
N ILE A 622 -16.83 -8.19 13.03
CA ILE A 622 -17.92 -9.00 12.48
C ILE A 622 -18.35 -9.97 13.57
N THR A 623 -19.56 -9.76 14.08
CA THR A 623 -20.16 -10.63 15.11
C THR A 623 -21.19 -11.54 14.45
N MET A 624 -21.06 -12.84 14.66
CA MET A 624 -21.79 -13.91 14.01
C MET A 624 -22.46 -14.79 15.05
N VAL A 625 -23.71 -15.21 14.76
CA VAL A 625 -24.44 -16.16 15.61
C VAL A 625 -24.99 -17.30 14.77
N THR A 626 -24.79 -18.53 15.24
CA THR A 626 -25.22 -19.74 14.56
C THR A 626 -26.58 -20.24 15.05
N ARG A 627 -27.23 -21.09 14.27
CA ARG A 627 -28.51 -21.70 14.58
C ARG A 627 -28.49 -22.53 15.88
N GLN A 628 -27.34 -23.17 16.16
CA GLN A 628 -27.16 -23.95 17.39
C GLN A 628 -26.72 -23.11 18.60
N GLY A 629 -26.80 -21.78 18.51
CA GLY A 629 -26.58 -20.87 19.64
C GLY A 629 -25.09 -20.68 19.98
N LEU A 630 -24.21 -20.63 19.00
CA LEU A 630 -22.85 -20.20 19.16
C LEU A 630 -22.71 -18.75 18.69
N ILE A 631 -21.90 -17.95 19.39
CA ILE A 631 -21.51 -16.59 19.01
C ILE A 631 -20.01 -16.51 18.77
N LYS A 632 -19.63 -15.79 17.74
CA LYS A 632 -18.24 -15.50 17.41
C LYS A 632 -18.08 -14.04 17.02
N ARG A 633 -16.99 -13.42 17.51
CA ARG A 633 -16.61 -12.07 17.19
C ARG A 633 -15.20 -12.07 16.57
N THR A 634 -15.04 -11.48 15.39
CA THR A 634 -13.77 -11.43 14.66
C THR A 634 -13.47 -9.98 14.25
N PRO A 635 -12.27 -9.43 14.54
CA PRO A 635 -11.91 -8.08 14.11
C PRO A 635 -12.09 -7.90 12.61
N LEU A 636 -12.68 -6.78 12.18
CA LEU A 636 -12.95 -6.48 10.77
C LEU A 636 -11.66 -6.39 9.96
N SER A 637 -10.56 -5.94 10.58
CA SER A 637 -9.23 -5.88 9.96
C SER A 637 -8.73 -7.23 9.42
N GLN A 638 -9.21 -8.37 9.94
CA GLN A 638 -8.89 -9.69 9.40
C GLN A 638 -9.57 -9.98 8.04
N PHE A 639 -10.49 -9.13 7.61
CA PHE A 639 -11.25 -9.25 6.37
C PHE A 639 -10.85 -8.20 5.32
N ARG A 640 -9.76 -7.45 5.53
CA ARG A 640 -9.24 -6.45 4.55
C ARG A 640 -9.01 -7.03 3.15
N ASN A 641 -8.55 -8.27 3.07
CA ASN A 641 -8.15 -8.91 1.82
C ASN A 641 -9.04 -10.12 1.50
N ILE A 642 -10.30 -9.89 1.14
CA ILE A 642 -11.20 -10.96 0.67
C ILE A 642 -10.92 -11.21 -0.81
N ARG A 643 -10.47 -12.42 -1.15
CA ARG A 643 -10.23 -12.84 -2.52
C ARG A 643 -11.56 -13.11 -3.25
N LYS A 644 -11.55 -13.10 -4.60
CA LYS A 644 -12.76 -13.40 -5.41
C LYS A 644 -13.42 -14.74 -5.05
N GLY A 645 -12.64 -15.74 -4.67
CA GLY A 645 -13.14 -17.05 -4.22
C GLY A 645 -13.64 -17.07 -2.76
N GLY A 646 -13.79 -15.91 -2.11
CA GLY A 646 -14.27 -15.80 -0.72
C GLY A 646 -13.22 -16.17 0.32
N LEU A 647 -13.58 -15.99 1.58
CA LEU A 647 -12.74 -16.20 2.76
C LEU A 647 -13.55 -16.88 3.86
N ASN A 648 -12.98 -17.84 4.58
CA ASN A 648 -13.65 -18.44 5.73
C ASN A 648 -13.79 -17.40 6.86
N ALA A 649 -15.01 -17.17 7.31
CA ALA A 649 -15.33 -16.25 8.41
C ALA A 649 -15.57 -16.99 9.73
N ILE A 650 -16.16 -18.18 9.70
CA ILE A 650 -16.42 -19.04 10.84
C ILE A 650 -16.29 -20.51 10.41
N ALA A 651 -15.80 -21.36 11.31
CA ALA A 651 -15.92 -22.80 11.17
C ALA A 651 -17.22 -23.26 11.82
N LEU A 652 -18.13 -23.85 11.05
CA LEU A 652 -19.39 -24.38 11.53
C LEU A 652 -19.23 -25.86 11.96
N ASN A 653 -20.03 -26.29 12.96
CA ASN A 653 -20.15 -27.69 13.31
C ASN A 653 -21.06 -28.43 12.30
N GLU A 654 -21.05 -29.76 12.29
CA GLU A 654 -22.00 -30.57 11.53
C GLU A 654 -23.45 -30.16 11.90
N ASP A 655 -24.30 -29.97 10.90
CA ASP A 655 -25.70 -29.57 11.01
C ASP A 655 -25.95 -28.18 11.64
N ASP A 656 -24.94 -27.32 11.73
CA ASP A 656 -25.11 -25.94 12.15
C ASP A 656 -25.10 -24.98 10.94
N ALA A 657 -25.78 -23.85 11.06
CA ALA A 657 -25.85 -22.83 10.03
C ALA A 657 -25.67 -21.43 10.62
N LEU A 658 -25.11 -20.51 9.86
CA LEU A 658 -25.03 -19.11 10.22
C LEU A 658 -26.42 -18.47 10.08
N VAL A 659 -26.97 -17.92 11.16
CA VAL A 659 -28.31 -17.31 11.19
C VAL A 659 -28.24 -15.80 11.20
N TRP A 660 -27.22 -15.24 11.81
CA TRP A 660 -27.10 -13.80 11.95
C TRP A 660 -25.65 -13.36 11.91
N CYS A 661 -25.42 -12.22 11.28
CA CYS A 661 -24.14 -11.57 11.21
C CYS A 661 -24.32 -10.05 11.12
N HIS A 662 -23.51 -9.32 11.87
CA HIS A 662 -23.56 -7.86 11.88
C HIS A 662 -22.19 -7.25 12.20
N LEU A 663 -21.99 -6.02 11.77
CA LEU A 663 -20.85 -5.20 12.18
C LEU A 663 -21.16 -4.58 13.55
N THR A 664 -20.25 -4.77 14.53
CA THR A 664 -20.42 -4.29 15.90
C THR A 664 -19.20 -3.53 16.39
N GLY A 665 -19.39 -2.67 17.40
CA GLY A 665 -18.34 -1.83 17.98
C GLY A 665 -17.49 -2.50 19.07
N GLY A 666 -17.83 -3.72 19.49
CA GLY A 666 -17.06 -4.45 20.50
C GLY A 666 -17.62 -4.42 21.90
N GLU A 667 -18.48 -3.48 22.23
CA GLU A 667 -19.14 -3.33 23.54
C GLU A 667 -20.67 -3.35 23.43
N ASP A 668 -21.21 -3.64 22.25
CA ASP A 668 -22.62 -3.60 21.96
C ASP A 668 -23.41 -4.62 22.83
N GLU A 669 -24.63 -4.26 23.20
CA GLU A 669 -25.57 -5.15 23.86
C GLU A 669 -26.42 -5.90 22.83
N LEU A 670 -26.51 -7.19 22.97
CA LEU A 670 -27.17 -8.08 22.04
C LEU A 670 -28.34 -8.84 22.73
N ILE A 671 -29.48 -8.93 22.04
CA ILE A 671 -30.56 -9.82 22.37
C ILE A 671 -30.63 -10.94 21.33
N VAL A 672 -30.56 -12.18 21.80
CA VAL A 672 -30.69 -13.40 20.99
C VAL A 672 -31.98 -14.09 21.35
N ALA A 673 -32.80 -14.42 20.36
CA ALA A 673 -34.07 -15.12 20.58
C ALA A 673 -34.14 -16.47 19.89
N THR A 674 -34.92 -17.40 20.47
CA THR A 674 -35.09 -18.74 19.97
C THR A 674 -36.53 -18.96 19.46
N HIS A 675 -36.71 -19.99 18.63
CA HIS A 675 -38.01 -20.39 18.08
C HIS A 675 -39.04 -20.74 19.15
N ASP A 676 -38.61 -21.40 20.23
CA ASP A 676 -39.51 -21.78 21.35
C ASP A 676 -39.81 -20.62 22.31
N GLY A 677 -39.39 -19.40 21.98
CA GLY A 677 -39.73 -18.17 22.67
C GLY A 677 -38.85 -17.87 23.89
N ALA A 678 -37.63 -18.36 23.96
CA ALA A 678 -36.62 -17.88 24.91
C ALA A 678 -35.82 -16.71 24.31
N ALA A 679 -35.30 -15.82 25.17
CA ALA A 679 -34.34 -14.79 24.76
C ALA A 679 -33.28 -14.55 25.83
N ILE A 680 -32.10 -14.16 25.42
CA ILE A 680 -30.98 -13.76 26.28
C ILE A 680 -30.46 -12.41 25.89
N HIS A 681 -30.32 -11.50 26.86
CA HIS A 681 -29.75 -10.18 26.70
C HIS A 681 -28.40 -10.13 27.39
N PHE A 682 -27.35 -9.73 26.69
CA PHE A 682 -25.98 -9.73 27.21
C PHE A 682 -25.08 -8.72 26.41
N SER A 683 -23.96 -8.29 27.03
CA SER A 683 -22.95 -7.51 26.31
C SER A 683 -22.06 -8.43 25.47
N GLU A 684 -21.80 -8.05 24.21
CA GLU A 684 -20.92 -8.78 23.30
C GLU A 684 -19.46 -8.84 23.78
N ALA A 685 -19.04 -7.92 24.68
CA ALA A 685 -17.72 -7.96 25.32
C ALA A 685 -17.46 -9.29 26.04
N GLY A 686 -18.56 -9.97 26.52
CA GLY A 686 -18.48 -11.32 27.06
C GLY A 686 -18.09 -12.41 26.07
N ALA A 687 -18.17 -12.17 24.76
CA ALA A 687 -17.68 -13.06 23.71
C ALA A 687 -16.27 -12.60 23.27
N ARG A 688 -15.23 -13.36 23.63
CA ARG A 688 -13.86 -13.02 23.25
C ARG A 688 -13.70 -12.93 21.73
N ALA A 689 -12.90 -11.95 21.27
CA ALA A 689 -12.51 -11.88 19.88
C ALA A 689 -11.67 -13.11 19.48
N MET A 690 -11.95 -13.67 18.32
CA MET A 690 -11.30 -14.87 17.79
C MET A 690 -10.91 -14.72 16.34
N GLY A 691 -9.89 -15.46 15.90
CA GLY A 691 -9.50 -15.56 14.51
C GLY A 691 -10.58 -16.25 13.66
N ARG A 692 -10.49 -16.09 12.33
CA ARG A 692 -11.49 -16.53 11.33
C ARG A 692 -11.85 -18.02 11.38
N THR A 693 -10.93 -18.89 11.78
CA THR A 693 -11.11 -20.35 11.81
C THR A 693 -11.74 -20.91 13.10
N GLY A 694 -12.09 -20.06 14.07
CA GLY A 694 -12.75 -20.51 15.31
C GLY A 694 -14.22 -20.84 15.12
N HIS A 695 -14.78 -21.75 15.93
CA HIS A 695 -16.20 -22.14 15.94
C HIS A 695 -17.11 -21.18 16.74
N GLY A 696 -16.55 -20.39 17.63
CA GLY A 696 -17.31 -19.53 18.52
C GLY A 696 -17.47 -20.10 19.94
N VAL A 697 -18.28 -19.42 20.73
CA VAL A 697 -18.60 -19.80 22.11
C VAL A 697 -20.13 -19.80 22.30
N ARG A 698 -20.64 -20.59 23.25
CA ARG A 698 -22.08 -20.67 23.50
C ARG A 698 -22.66 -19.33 23.91
N VAL A 699 -23.71 -18.87 23.21
CA VAL A 699 -24.46 -17.65 23.52
C VAL A 699 -25.68 -17.94 24.40
N ILE A 700 -26.44 -18.98 24.07
CA ILE A 700 -27.65 -19.44 24.79
C ILE A 700 -27.61 -20.95 24.88
N LYS A 701 -28.15 -21.49 25.98
CA LYS A 701 -28.37 -22.93 26.15
C LYS A 701 -29.76 -23.28 25.58
N LEU A 702 -29.78 -23.90 24.43
CA LEU A 702 -30.98 -24.35 23.73
C LEU A 702 -31.59 -25.57 24.42
N ARG A 703 -32.92 -25.74 24.31
CA ARG A 703 -33.65 -26.97 24.63
C ARG A 703 -33.61 -27.92 23.46
N ASP A 704 -34.01 -29.18 23.67
CA ASP A 704 -34.06 -30.16 22.59
C ASP A 704 -35.03 -29.70 21.50
N GLY A 705 -34.58 -29.63 20.28
CA GLY A 705 -35.31 -29.18 19.10
C GLY A 705 -35.45 -27.66 18.93
N ASP A 706 -35.01 -26.84 19.90
CA ASP A 706 -35.02 -25.38 19.78
C ASP A 706 -33.80 -24.84 19.00
N TYR A 707 -33.96 -23.69 18.37
CA TYR A 707 -32.91 -23.05 17.60
C TYR A 707 -33.04 -21.52 17.63
N VAL A 708 -31.95 -20.83 17.33
CA VAL A 708 -31.92 -19.37 17.24
C VAL A 708 -32.62 -18.90 15.98
N VAL A 709 -33.58 -17.96 16.11
CA VAL A 709 -34.33 -17.36 14.98
C VAL A 709 -33.96 -15.92 14.70
N GLY A 710 -33.28 -15.24 15.60
CA GLY A 710 -32.88 -13.86 15.36
C GLY A 710 -32.02 -13.28 16.47
N VAL A 711 -31.30 -12.24 16.11
CA VAL A 711 -30.46 -11.46 17.01
C VAL A 711 -30.70 -9.99 16.72
N GLY A 712 -30.67 -9.15 17.75
CA GLY A 712 -30.77 -7.71 17.63
C GLY A 712 -29.65 -7.01 18.39
N VAL A 713 -29.08 -5.97 17.81
CA VAL A 713 -28.18 -5.03 18.50
C VAL A 713 -29.05 -4.00 19.22
N CYS A 714 -28.92 -3.88 20.52
CA CYS A 714 -29.70 -2.96 21.34
C CYS A 714 -29.30 -1.50 21.04
N ARG A 715 -30.30 -0.63 20.99
CA ARG A 715 -30.14 0.82 20.82
C ARG A 715 -30.92 1.55 21.90
N PRO A 716 -30.41 2.68 22.45
CA PRO A 716 -31.12 3.47 23.43
C PRO A 716 -32.50 3.90 22.90
N GLY A 717 -33.55 3.71 23.69
CA GLY A 717 -34.95 4.11 23.36
C GLY A 717 -35.67 3.17 22.39
N ALA A 718 -35.01 2.18 21.80
CA ALA A 718 -35.63 1.20 20.92
C ALA A 718 -36.36 0.09 21.69
N THR A 719 -37.17 -0.68 20.99
CA THR A 719 -37.98 -1.80 21.50
C THR A 719 -37.66 -3.09 20.78
N VAL A 720 -37.89 -4.22 21.44
CA VAL A 720 -37.77 -5.56 20.83
C VAL A 720 -39.10 -5.90 20.17
N LEU A 721 -39.15 -5.92 18.87
CA LEU A 721 -40.23 -6.48 18.09
C LEU A 721 -40.05 -7.99 18.01
N THR A 722 -41.06 -8.75 18.43
CA THR A 722 -41.13 -10.20 18.26
C THR A 722 -42.32 -10.53 17.38
N VAL A 723 -42.12 -11.28 16.32
CA VAL A 723 -43.17 -11.74 15.40
C VAL A 723 -43.22 -13.26 15.40
N THR A 724 -44.41 -13.81 15.42
CA THR A 724 -44.66 -15.26 15.40
C THR A 724 -45.00 -15.74 13.98
N GLU A 725 -44.83 -17.03 13.73
CA GLU A 725 -45.12 -17.66 12.46
C GLU A 725 -46.61 -17.50 12.07
N ASP A 726 -47.51 -17.40 13.07
CA ASP A 726 -48.97 -17.20 12.88
C ASP A 726 -49.36 -15.72 12.63
N GLY A 727 -48.42 -14.84 12.41
CA GLY A 727 -48.65 -13.44 12.03
C GLY A 727 -49.05 -12.52 13.20
N LYS A 728 -48.73 -12.87 14.44
CA LYS A 728 -48.86 -11.97 15.60
C LYS A 728 -47.54 -11.31 15.88
N GLY A 729 -47.58 -10.05 16.30
CA GLY A 729 -46.39 -9.26 16.66
C GLY A 729 -46.61 -8.44 17.93
N ARG A 730 -45.49 -8.17 18.60
CA ARG A 730 -45.46 -7.38 19.83
C ARG A 730 -44.16 -6.64 19.94
N ARG A 731 -44.24 -5.41 20.40
CA ARG A 731 -43.04 -4.65 20.81
C ARG A 731 -42.92 -4.71 22.33
N SER A 732 -41.73 -4.88 22.87
CA SER A 732 -41.44 -4.86 24.30
C SER A 732 -40.25 -3.96 24.58
N LEU A 733 -40.20 -3.32 25.75
CA LEU A 733 -39.05 -2.51 26.13
C LEU A 733 -37.81 -3.40 26.26
N ILE A 734 -36.63 -2.88 25.83
CA ILE A 734 -35.36 -3.60 26.01
C ILE A 734 -35.12 -3.84 27.52
N ASP A 735 -35.48 -2.89 28.38
CA ASP A 735 -35.33 -2.98 29.84
C ASP A 735 -36.12 -4.14 30.46
N ASP A 736 -37.17 -4.64 29.80
CA ASP A 736 -37.87 -5.85 30.23
C ASP A 736 -36.97 -7.11 30.14
N TYR A 737 -35.86 -7.04 29.41
CA TYR A 737 -34.91 -8.13 29.23
C TYR A 737 -33.66 -7.84 30.06
N ARG A 738 -33.60 -8.41 31.28
CA ARG A 738 -32.43 -8.21 32.14
C ARG A 738 -31.14 -8.65 31.47
N ILE A 739 -30.10 -7.85 31.62
CA ILE A 739 -28.76 -8.18 31.14
C ILE A 739 -28.20 -9.34 31.97
N THR A 740 -27.73 -10.38 31.32
CA THR A 740 -27.16 -11.58 31.93
C THR A 740 -25.85 -11.96 31.29
N LYS A 741 -25.11 -12.89 31.88
CA LYS A 741 -23.95 -13.50 31.23
C LYS A 741 -24.45 -14.45 30.13
N ARG A 742 -23.74 -14.46 28.97
CA ARG A 742 -23.98 -15.40 27.86
C ARG A 742 -23.95 -16.87 28.34
N GLY A 743 -24.59 -17.76 27.59
CA GLY A 743 -24.54 -19.21 27.79
C GLY A 743 -25.58 -19.76 28.77
N GLY A 744 -26.45 -18.86 29.30
CA GLY A 744 -27.59 -19.24 30.15
C GLY A 744 -28.78 -19.78 29.36
N LEU A 745 -29.85 -20.19 30.05
CA LEU A 745 -31.15 -20.65 29.48
C LEU A 745 -31.98 -19.49 28.88
N GLY A 746 -31.55 -18.25 29.11
CA GLY A 746 -32.34 -17.06 28.78
C GLY A 746 -33.59 -16.89 29.65
N ILE A 747 -34.42 -15.93 29.26
CA ILE A 747 -35.71 -15.63 29.86
C ILE A 747 -36.81 -15.81 28.81
N ARG A 748 -38.05 -15.97 29.26
CA ARG A 748 -39.19 -16.10 28.35
C ARG A 748 -39.44 -14.79 27.59
N ASN A 749 -39.33 -14.86 26.26
CA ASN A 749 -39.66 -13.78 25.33
C ASN A 749 -41.11 -13.92 24.83
N TYR A 750 -41.57 -15.11 24.48
CA TYR A 750 -42.93 -15.36 24.02
C TYR A 750 -43.55 -16.58 24.70
N THR A 751 -44.87 -16.55 24.95
CA THR A 751 -45.55 -17.59 25.78
C THR A 751 -45.92 -18.83 24.99
N ARG A 752 -46.04 -18.74 23.70
CA ARG A 752 -46.35 -19.87 22.77
C ARG A 752 -45.20 -19.94 21.75
N GLY A 753 -44.65 -21.10 21.49
CA GLY A 753 -43.58 -21.31 20.49
C GLY A 753 -43.99 -20.88 19.08
N GLY A 754 -43.04 -20.97 18.13
CA GLY A 754 -43.23 -20.55 16.75
C GLY A 754 -42.92 -19.06 16.55
N VAL A 755 -41.88 -18.58 17.19
CA VAL A 755 -41.30 -17.24 16.88
C VAL A 755 -40.62 -17.28 15.53
N ALA A 756 -41.12 -16.47 14.56
CA ALA A 756 -40.53 -16.33 13.24
C ALA A 756 -39.25 -15.45 13.27
N GLY A 757 -39.18 -14.43 14.12
CA GLY A 757 -38.01 -13.59 14.24
C GLY A 757 -38.18 -12.45 15.22
N ILE A 758 -37.04 -11.77 15.49
CA ILE A 758 -37.00 -10.52 16.27
C ILE A 758 -36.27 -9.44 15.50
N LYS A 759 -36.63 -8.18 15.75
CA LYS A 759 -35.88 -6.97 15.32
C LYS A 759 -35.90 -5.93 16.44
N ILE A 760 -34.80 -5.15 16.50
CA ILE A 760 -34.75 -3.96 17.37
C ILE A 760 -35.26 -2.79 16.55
N VAL A 761 -36.32 -2.15 17.01
CA VAL A 761 -37.05 -1.10 16.26
C VAL A 761 -37.37 0.07 17.18
N ASP A 762 -37.48 1.24 16.60
CA ASP A 762 -38.00 2.45 17.24
C ASP A 762 -39.29 2.93 16.54
N ASP A 763 -39.89 4.02 17.02
CA ASP A 763 -41.15 4.54 16.51
C ASP A 763 -41.05 5.12 15.09
N THR A 764 -39.86 5.40 14.63
CA THR A 764 -39.61 5.98 13.31
C THR A 764 -39.33 4.92 12.26
N ASP A 765 -39.12 3.66 12.64
CA ASP A 765 -38.83 2.56 11.72
C ASP A 765 -40.08 2.08 10.98
N ASP A 766 -39.87 1.63 9.74
CA ASP A 766 -40.87 0.87 8.99
C ASP A 766 -40.51 -0.62 9.00
N LEU A 767 -41.56 -1.44 8.97
CA LEU A 767 -41.45 -2.89 9.01
C LEU A 767 -41.97 -3.49 7.71
N ILE A 768 -41.25 -4.48 7.21
CA ILE A 768 -41.69 -5.32 6.11
C ILE A 768 -41.79 -6.76 6.59
N LEU A 769 -42.97 -7.35 6.45
CA LEU A 769 -43.20 -8.75 6.71
C LEU A 769 -43.54 -9.43 5.39
N ILE A 770 -42.98 -10.62 5.17
CA ILE A 770 -43.23 -11.42 3.98
C ILE A 770 -43.63 -12.83 4.43
N SER A 771 -44.71 -13.34 3.88
CA SER A 771 -45.14 -14.72 4.12
C SER A 771 -44.42 -15.72 3.23
N GLN A 772 -44.53 -17.03 3.53
CA GLN A 772 -43.97 -18.08 2.71
C GLN A 772 -44.61 -18.11 1.29
N ASP A 773 -45.85 -17.71 1.17
CA ASP A 773 -46.58 -17.58 -0.10
C ASP A 773 -46.27 -16.26 -0.83
N GLY A 774 -45.31 -15.44 -0.28
CA GLY A 774 -44.81 -14.24 -0.93
C GLY A 774 -45.66 -13.00 -0.76
N ILE A 775 -46.64 -12.99 0.16
CA ILE A 775 -47.46 -11.83 0.47
C ILE A 775 -46.60 -10.86 1.30
N LEU A 776 -46.49 -9.62 0.85
CA LEU A 776 -45.70 -8.58 1.51
C LEU A 776 -46.61 -7.54 2.16
N ILE A 777 -46.31 -7.19 3.40
CA ILE A 777 -46.96 -6.07 4.14
C ILE A 777 -45.87 -5.11 4.61
N ARG A 778 -46.04 -3.79 4.36
CA ARG A 778 -45.26 -2.71 4.97
C ARG A 778 -46.13 -1.97 5.97
N MET A 779 -45.61 -1.71 7.15
CA MET A 779 -46.30 -0.97 8.22
C MET A 779 -45.33 -0.17 9.05
N HIS A 780 -45.82 0.83 9.79
CA HIS A 780 -44.98 1.56 10.73
C HIS A 780 -44.79 0.79 12.03
N ALA A 781 -43.60 0.83 12.63
CA ALA A 781 -43.33 0.17 13.89
C ALA A 781 -44.24 0.71 15.03
N ASN A 782 -44.57 2.00 15.01
CA ASN A 782 -45.48 2.62 15.97
C ASN A 782 -46.93 2.15 15.87
N ASP A 783 -47.37 1.45 14.80
CA ASP A 783 -48.68 0.83 14.69
C ASP A 783 -48.82 -0.40 15.59
N ILE A 784 -47.71 -0.93 16.11
CA ILE A 784 -47.66 -2.06 17.02
C ILE A 784 -47.42 -1.53 18.44
N ASN A 785 -48.42 -1.67 19.30
CA ASN A 785 -48.35 -1.20 20.67
C ASN A 785 -47.23 -1.90 21.47
N VAL A 786 -46.55 -1.11 22.31
CA VAL A 786 -45.57 -1.65 23.27
C VAL A 786 -46.33 -2.40 24.38
N GLN A 787 -45.95 -3.62 24.65
CA GLN A 787 -46.52 -4.51 25.65
C GLN A 787 -45.42 -5.16 26.48
N SER A 788 -45.77 -5.65 27.68
CA SER A 788 -44.82 -6.42 28.48
C SER A 788 -44.44 -7.74 27.76
N ARG A 789 -43.32 -8.35 28.14
CA ARG A 789 -42.84 -9.65 27.61
C ARG A 789 -43.85 -10.78 27.67
N TYR A 790 -44.92 -10.65 28.49
CA TYR A 790 -45.97 -11.64 28.68
C TYR A 790 -47.22 -11.34 27.84
N GLY A 791 -47.28 -10.24 27.13
CA GLY A 791 -48.40 -9.89 26.26
C GLY A 791 -48.60 -10.88 25.12
N SER A 792 -49.86 -11.05 24.70
CA SER A 792 -50.19 -11.97 23.58
C SER A 792 -49.88 -11.42 22.19
N GLY A 793 -49.49 -10.14 22.10
CA GLY A 793 -49.26 -9.45 20.81
C GLY A 793 -50.58 -9.09 20.12
N VAL A 794 -50.42 -8.36 19.00
CA VAL A 794 -51.51 -7.97 18.08
C VAL A 794 -51.29 -8.68 16.74
N ARG A 795 -52.35 -8.79 15.92
CA ARG A 795 -52.21 -9.35 14.59
C ARG A 795 -51.56 -8.33 13.69
N VAL A 796 -50.32 -8.61 13.22
CA VAL A 796 -49.52 -7.74 12.34
C VAL A 796 -49.69 -8.15 10.90
N MET A 797 -49.99 -9.44 10.64
CA MET A 797 -50.25 -9.96 9.29
C MET A 797 -51.40 -10.92 9.31
N ARG A 798 -52.30 -10.85 8.32
CA ARG A 798 -53.36 -11.82 8.12
C ARG A 798 -52.89 -12.85 7.11
N LEU A 799 -52.67 -14.07 7.57
CA LEU A 799 -52.28 -15.20 6.78
C LEU A 799 -53.51 -16.00 6.33
N ILE A 800 -53.46 -16.67 5.20
CA ILE A 800 -54.52 -17.45 4.64
C ILE A 800 -54.09 -18.92 4.59
N GLY A 801 -54.91 -19.81 5.06
CA GLY A 801 -54.62 -21.25 5.10
C GLY A 801 -53.47 -21.59 6.08
N GLU A 802 -52.51 -22.38 5.63
CA GLU A 802 -51.33 -22.81 6.41
C GLU A 802 -50.08 -21.91 6.18
N ASP A 803 -50.24 -20.75 5.51
CA ASP A 803 -49.18 -19.81 5.27
C ASP A 803 -48.53 -19.29 6.58
N LYS A 804 -47.25 -18.98 6.55
CA LYS A 804 -46.46 -18.55 7.70
C LYS A 804 -45.66 -17.32 7.39
N VAL A 805 -45.37 -16.48 8.39
CA VAL A 805 -44.42 -15.41 8.26
C VAL A 805 -43.01 -16.00 8.06
N ALA A 806 -42.38 -15.67 6.94
CA ALA A 806 -41.04 -16.15 6.56
C ALA A 806 -39.95 -15.13 6.84
N VAL A 807 -40.20 -13.83 6.55
CA VAL A 807 -39.20 -12.77 6.67
C VAL A 807 -39.75 -11.58 7.46
N LEU A 808 -38.89 -11.02 8.33
CA LEU A 808 -39.11 -9.79 9.09
C LEU A 808 -37.95 -8.85 8.83
N ALA A 809 -38.15 -7.77 8.09
CA ALA A 809 -37.17 -6.74 7.80
C ALA A 809 -37.55 -5.40 8.44
N ARG A 810 -36.54 -4.60 8.77
CA ARG A 810 -36.64 -3.23 9.24
C ARG A 810 -36.09 -2.29 8.16
N VAL A 811 -36.76 -1.21 7.92
CA VAL A 811 -36.32 -0.15 7.00
C VAL A 811 -36.32 1.17 7.76
N ASP A 812 -35.19 1.90 7.70
CA ASP A 812 -35.10 3.24 8.29
C ASP A 812 -36.00 4.20 7.48
N ARG A 813 -36.78 5.02 8.16
CA ARG A 813 -37.63 6.03 7.52
C ARG A 813 -36.75 7.24 7.16
N ASP A 814 -36.67 7.58 5.88
CA ASP A 814 -35.93 8.77 5.45
C ASP A 814 -36.57 10.04 5.99
N ALA A 815 -35.78 10.83 6.73
CA ALA A 815 -36.17 12.14 7.27
C ALA A 815 -36.47 13.20 6.18
N THR A 816 -36.23 12.92 4.91
CA THR A 816 -36.45 13.83 3.78
C THR A 816 -37.86 13.81 3.20
N ALA A 817 -38.71 12.89 3.63
CA ALA A 817 -40.09 12.76 3.13
C ALA A 817 -41.10 13.72 3.83
N GLU A 818 -40.68 14.51 4.82
CA GLU A 818 -41.60 15.41 5.57
C GLU A 818 -41.84 16.80 4.94
N THR A 819 -41.24 17.13 3.80
CA THR A 819 -41.34 18.49 3.23
C THR A 819 -42.16 18.63 1.94
N ALA A 820 -42.84 17.61 1.48
CA ALA A 820 -43.82 17.76 0.38
C ALA A 820 -45.25 17.73 0.92
N LYS A 821 -45.86 18.94 1.12
CA LYS A 821 -47.31 19.07 1.21
C LYS A 821 -47.93 18.63 -0.12
N PRO A 822 -48.95 17.77 -0.14
CA PRO A 822 -49.65 17.44 -1.37
C PRO A 822 -50.43 18.68 -1.84
N GLU A 823 -50.16 19.16 -3.04
CA GLU A 823 -51.13 19.94 -3.79
C GLU A 823 -52.26 18.98 -4.20
N ASP A 824 -53.48 19.42 -3.86
CA ASP A 824 -54.75 18.73 -4.14
C ASP A 824 -55.05 18.86 -5.64
N ASP A 825 -54.51 17.95 -6.46
CA ASP A 825 -54.95 17.83 -7.84
C ASP A 825 -56.04 16.74 -7.87
N GLY A 826 -57.27 17.26 -8.04
CA GLY A 826 -58.47 16.43 -8.10
C GLY A 826 -58.51 15.50 -9.32
N GLU A 827 -57.83 14.42 -9.30
CA GLU A 827 -58.05 13.30 -10.19
C GLU A 827 -58.90 12.23 -9.50
N THR A 828 -60.07 12.03 -10.05
CA THR A 828 -61.06 10.99 -9.66
C THR A 828 -60.51 9.60 -9.97
N ASP A 829 -60.64 8.67 -9.00
CA ASP A 829 -60.29 7.24 -9.17
C ASP A 829 -60.88 6.69 -10.48
N PRO A 830 -60.11 5.92 -11.28
CA PRO A 830 -60.62 5.32 -12.50
C PRO A 830 -61.77 4.36 -12.21
N THR A 831 -62.82 4.49 -13.00
CA THR A 831 -64.00 3.68 -12.95
C THR A 831 -63.72 2.21 -13.26
N PRO A 832 -64.55 1.24 -12.81
CA PRO A 832 -64.36 -0.18 -13.13
C PRO A 832 -64.23 -0.48 -14.62
N GLU A 833 -64.82 0.35 -15.51
CA GLU A 833 -64.69 0.24 -16.96
C GLU A 833 -63.35 0.70 -17.50
N GLU A 834 -62.70 1.71 -16.85
CA GLU A 834 -61.35 2.12 -17.21
C GLU A 834 -60.29 1.12 -16.75
N LEU A 835 -60.51 0.44 -15.65
CA LEU A 835 -59.66 -0.67 -15.15
C LEU A 835 -59.74 -1.92 -16.06
N GLU A 836 -60.92 -2.23 -16.62
CA GLU A 836 -61.06 -3.30 -17.63
C GLU A 836 -60.38 -2.91 -18.95
N ALA A 837 -60.39 -1.65 -19.33
CA ALA A 837 -59.70 -1.17 -20.53
C ALA A 837 -58.18 -1.19 -20.40
N ILE A 838 -57.62 -0.87 -19.19
CA ILE A 838 -56.19 -0.97 -18.91
C ILE A 838 -55.74 -2.43 -18.89
N ALA A 839 -56.50 -3.34 -18.30
CA ALA A 839 -56.20 -4.77 -18.29
C ALA A 839 -56.28 -5.41 -19.70
N ALA A 840 -57.19 -4.93 -20.55
CA ALA A 840 -57.29 -5.38 -21.92
C ALA A 840 -56.15 -4.84 -22.82
N ALA A 841 -55.62 -3.63 -22.53
CA ALA A 841 -54.48 -3.08 -23.22
C ALA A 841 -53.17 -3.80 -22.84
N GLU A 842 -52.96 -4.11 -21.55
CA GLU A 842 -51.81 -4.90 -21.09
C GLU A 842 -51.82 -6.34 -21.67
N ALA A 843 -52.97 -6.99 -21.78
CA ALA A 843 -53.10 -8.32 -22.38
C ALA A 843 -52.88 -8.28 -23.93
N ALA A 844 -53.15 -7.15 -24.58
CA ALA A 844 -52.89 -6.99 -26.03
C ALA A 844 -51.40 -6.71 -26.29
N GLU A 845 -50.67 -6.04 -25.38
CA GLU A 845 -49.25 -5.79 -25.47
C GLU A 845 -48.42 -7.08 -25.21
N GLU A 846 -48.88 -7.92 -24.25
CA GLU A 846 -48.30 -9.25 -23.97
C GLU A 846 -48.51 -10.21 -25.15
N ALA A 847 -49.63 -10.15 -25.81
CA ALA A 847 -49.91 -10.96 -27.02
C ALA A 847 -49.15 -10.46 -28.29
N ALA A 848 -48.68 -9.21 -28.27
CA ALA A 848 -47.88 -8.67 -29.38
C ALA A 848 -46.38 -9.01 -29.20
N GLU A 849 -45.90 -9.14 -27.95
CA GLU A 849 -44.53 -9.60 -27.66
C GLU A 849 -44.34 -11.09 -27.93
N ASP A 850 -45.37 -11.93 -27.70
CA ASP A 850 -45.32 -13.37 -28.03
C ASP A 850 -45.48 -13.69 -29.54
N ALA A 851 -45.85 -12.70 -30.38
CA ALA A 851 -46.01 -12.86 -31.82
C ALA A 851 -44.82 -12.39 -32.67
N ALA A 852 -43.71 -11.98 -32.08
CA ALA A 852 -42.48 -11.65 -32.80
C ALA A 852 -41.75 -12.95 -33.21
N PRO A 853 -41.42 -13.16 -34.51
CA PRO A 853 -40.80 -14.39 -34.94
C PRO A 853 -39.32 -14.44 -34.54
N ASP A 854 -38.95 -15.54 -33.87
CA ASP A 854 -37.56 -15.96 -33.67
C ASP A 854 -36.87 -16.11 -35.04
N THR A 855 -35.94 -15.23 -35.32
CA THR A 855 -35.00 -15.44 -36.42
C THR A 855 -33.78 -16.17 -35.89
N GLU A 856 -33.86 -17.50 -35.86
CA GLU A 856 -32.67 -18.34 -35.87
C GLU A 856 -32.04 -18.26 -37.29
N GLY A 857 -30.86 -17.72 -37.35
CA GLY A 857 -29.97 -17.77 -38.49
C GLY A 857 -29.06 -18.98 -38.36
N GLU A 858 -29.36 -20.03 -39.04
CA GLU A 858 -28.40 -21.06 -39.44
C GLU A 858 -27.30 -20.43 -40.28
N ASP A 859 -26.05 -20.69 -39.97
CA ASP A 859 -24.98 -20.77 -40.94
C ASP A 859 -24.04 -21.91 -40.54
N GLU A 860 -24.10 -22.97 -41.34
CA GLU A 860 -23.09 -24.01 -41.52
C GLU A 860 -21.90 -23.44 -42.31
N GLU A 861 -20.71 -23.78 -41.92
CA GLU A 861 -19.44 -24.25 -42.51
C GLU A 861 -18.19 -23.72 -41.80
#